data_e7a2da2236b601890c71b1c99273ce12
#
_entry.id   e7a2da2236b601890c71b1c99273ce12
#
_cell.length_a   1.000
_cell.length_b   1.000
_cell.length_c   1.000
_cell.angle_alpha   90.00
_cell.angle_beta   90.00
_cell.angle_gamma   90.00
#
_symmetry.space_group_name_H-M   'P 1'
#
loop_
_entity.id
_entity.type
_entity.pdbx_description
1 polymer ?
#
loop_
_entity_poly.entity_id
_entity_poly.type
_entity_poly.pdbx_seq_one_letter_code
_entity_poly.pdbx_strand_id
1 'polypeptide(L)'
;MVSRVGWVGLGATAVLSLSGQAAAQTTPADPLSRDLSPTDLAPLDPNAPLSALPDIGVAWPELNAEGGAGQTAQATDSAAETRYAWRIDGIDIAATPLLRQRFDDLSTLNANDGSAANAAQLDRRAREDADLLQTLLRGEGFYDARVTTRVEPGAKPLVVLAAEPGTLYRFKGVTLGGVAAAEGKAQGLRDAFGVKAEDPVNADAIVAGEARLKSQIGQEGFPFAEVGESQIVVDHATKSATLDLAVAPGGERRFGRIVALPGNQVFGASHVQEIARFVPGDGYDSASLDDLRRALIQTGLVSSVEVKPIDGTTPGIVDIGVKLTPAPPRTIAGELGYGSGEGARAEVSWTHRNLFPPEGALTLRGVLGTREQLGSVVFRRNNFQGRDRVLTAQIAAAHVRRDAYEAKTFTLAASLERQTTIFFQKTWTWSVGGEVLSSDERDVIATTGARRRRTFYIAAAPTSLNYDGSDDLLNPTRGFRLGGRISPEFSLQGAAFGYARLQLDGSAYQSVKPGLVLAERIRLGSILGASRDRVAPSRRFYAGGGASVRGYGYQAIGPRDVNNDPIGGRSLAEFSIEARVKTFGSFGIVPFLDGGTIYTSALPRLSDFQYGAGIGVRYYSNFGPIRLDVGTPLNPQRGDSRIAVYVSLGQAF
;
A
#
# COMPACT_ATOMS: atom_id res chain seq x y z
N MET A 1 21.65 3.99 18.73
CA MET A 1 20.71 4.13 17.64
C MET A 1 21.47 3.96 16.36
N VAL A 2 21.47 2.74 15.83
CA VAL A 2 21.81 2.62 14.42
C VAL A 2 20.77 3.45 13.72
N SER A 3 21.17 4.63 13.23
CA SER A 3 20.36 5.48 12.41
C SER A 3 19.69 4.57 11.38
N ARG A 4 18.36 4.56 11.32
CA ARG A 4 17.69 4.27 10.06
C ARG A 4 18.07 5.40 9.12
N VAL A 5 19.31 5.38 8.65
CA VAL A 5 19.63 5.95 7.37
C VAL A 5 18.80 5.13 6.44
N GLY A 6 17.75 5.73 5.89
CA GLY A 6 16.93 5.09 4.88
C GLY A 6 17.89 4.59 3.82
N TRP A 7 17.97 3.28 3.71
CA TRP A 7 18.75 2.61 2.70
C TRP A 7 18.09 2.91 1.36
N VAL A 8 18.66 3.86 0.67
CA VAL A 8 18.42 4.08 -0.75
C VAL A 8 19.50 3.29 -1.47
N GLY A 9 19.34 1.98 -1.45
CA GLY A 9 20.16 1.07 -2.24
C GLY A 9 19.45 0.72 -3.53
N LEU A 10 20.15 0.75 -4.62
CA LEU A 10 19.79 0.13 -5.87
C LEU A 10 19.76 -1.37 -5.66
N GLY A 11 18.63 -1.90 -5.25
CA GLY A 11 18.37 -3.32 -5.25
C GLY A 11 17.23 -3.60 -6.20
N ALA A 12 17.50 -4.32 -7.28
CA ALA A 12 16.45 -5.17 -7.82
C ALA A 12 16.16 -6.17 -6.71
N THR A 13 15.14 -5.89 -5.90
CA THR A 13 14.75 -6.76 -4.80
C THR A 13 14.05 -7.97 -5.39
N ALA A 14 14.80 -9.04 -5.65
CA ALA A 14 14.20 -10.35 -5.81
C ALA A 14 13.88 -10.87 -4.41
N VAL A 15 12.66 -10.69 -3.96
CA VAL A 15 12.13 -11.37 -2.78
C VAL A 15 11.87 -12.82 -3.18
N LEU A 16 12.84 -13.69 -2.97
CA LEU A 16 12.65 -15.12 -3.00
C LEU A 16 12.05 -15.55 -1.67
N SER A 17 10.72 -15.56 -1.57
CA SER A 17 10.01 -16.25 -0.50
C SER A 17 10.02 -17.75 -0.80
N LEU A 18 10.96 -18.49 -0.21
CA LEU A 18 10.89 -19.94 -0.12
C LEU A 18 9.86 -20.33 0.94
N SER A 19 8.58 -20.45 0.53
CA SER A 19 7.57 -21.16 1.31
C SER A 19 7.80 -22.66 1.16
N GLY A 20 8.48 -23.27 2.12
CA GLY A 20 8.52 -24.71 2.27
C GLY A 20 7.13 -25.23 2.65
N GLN A 21 6.38 -25.76 1.68
CA GLN A 21 5.22 -26.60 1.96
C GLN A 21 5.70 -28.00 2.27
N ALA A 22 5.56 -28.40 3.52
CA ALA A 22 5.49 -29.79 3.92
C ALA A 22 4.55 -29.90 5.12
N ALA A 23 3.30 -30.25 4.85
CA ALA A 23 2.45 -31.06 5.71
C ALA A 23 1.09 -31.24 5.04
N ALA A 24 0.77 -32.47 4.73
CA ALA A 24 -0.55 -32.90 4.30
C ALA A 24 -1.60 -32.49 5.34
N GLN A 25 -2.58 -31.71 4.94
CA GLN A 25 -3.79 -31.46 5.73
C GLN A 25 -4.88 -32.41 5.24
N THR A 26 -5.31 -33.27 6.12
CA THR A 26 -6.56 -34.03 5.99
C THR A 26 -7.72 -33.06 6.15
N THR A 27 -8.49 -32.88 5.10
CA THR A 27 -9.78 -32.18 5.09
C THR A 27 -10.85 -33.03 5.78
N PRO A 28 -11.78 -32.45 6.57
CA PRO A 28 -12.94 -33.17 7.08
C PRO A 28 -13.91 -33.54 5.93
N ALA A 29 -14.44 -34.75 5.97
CA ALA A 29 -15.33 -35.30 4.97
C ALA A 29 -16.68 -34.58 4.91
N ASP A 30 -17.09 -34.27 3.69
CA ASP A 30 -18.44 -33.82 3.32
C ASP A 30 -19.40 -35.03 3.38
N PRO A 31 -20.59 -34.96 4.02
CA PRO A 31 -21.49 -36.08 4.23
C PRO A 31 -22.28 -36.55 3.00
N LEU A 32 -21.98 -36.14 1.78
CA LEU A 32 -22.65 -36.53 0.55
C LEU A 32 -21.78 -37.33 -0.45
N SER A 33 -20.59 -37.76 -0.11
CA SER A 33 -19.80 -38.65 -0.97
C SER A 33 -20.12 -40.12 -0.70
N ARG A 34 -20.82 -40.74 -1.63
CA ARG A 34 -20.96 -42.21 -1.70
C ARG A 34 -19.57 -42.83 -1.91
N ASP A 35 -19.30 -43.88 -1.13
CA ASP A 35 -18.14 -44.74 -1.22
C ASP A 35 -17.78 -45.15 -2.65
N LEU A 36 -16.66 -44.67 -3.15
CA LEU A 36 -15.89 -45.28 -4.21
C LEU A 36 -14.57 -45.72 -3.60
N SER A 37 -14.37 -47.06 -3.54
CA SER A 37 -13.13 -47.65 -3.03
C SER A 37 -11.93 -47.23 -3.87
N PRO A 38 -10.74 -46.97 -3.25
CA PRO A 38 -9.57 -46.44 -3.96
C PRO A 38 -8.83 -47.43 -4.89
N THR A 39 -9.39 -48.62 -5.15
CA THR A 39 -8.73 -49.71 -5.92
C THR A 39 -9.00 -49.70 -7.42
N ASP A 40 -9.88 -48.85 -7.96
CA ASP A 40 -10.29 -48.90 -9.37
C ASP A 40 -9.82 -47.73 -10.25
N LEU A 41 -8.87 -46.91 -9.81
CA LEU A 41 -8.27 -45.89 -10.66
C LEU A 41 -6.90 -46.36 -11.18
N ALA A 42 -6.97 -47.16 -12.27
CA ALA A 42 -5.79 -47.39 -13.10
C ALA A 42 -5.32 -46.03 -13.71
N PRO A 43 -3.98 -45.81 -13.84
CA PRO A 43 -3.49 -44.60 -14.50
C PRO A 43 -4.08 -44.48 -15.92
N LEU A 44 -4.63 -43.33 -16.29
CA LEU A 44 -5.16 -43.08 -17.62
C LEU A 44 -4.01 -43.18 -18.63
N ASP A 45 -4.09 -44.17 -19.54
CA ASP A 45 -3.18 -44.28 -20.68
C ASP A 45 -3.57 -43.21 -21.71
N PRO A 46 -2.73 -42.23 -22.02
CA PRO A 46 -3.06 -41.18 -23.00
C PRO A 46 -3.25 -41.70 -24.44
N ASN A 47 -2.89 -42.97 -24.73
CA ASN A 47 -3.09 -43.61 -26.03
C ASN A 47 -4.26 -44.64 -26.04
N ALA A 48 -5.00 -44.78 -24.94
CA ALA A 48 -6.14 -45.66 -24.89
C ALA A 48 -7.29 -45.14 -25.81
N PRO A 49 -7.90 -45.98 -26.61
CA PRO A 49 -9.06 -45.56 -27.41
C PRO A 49 -10.20 -45.10 -26.48
N LEU A 50 -10.81 -43.97 -26.81
CA LEU A 50 -11.92 -43.40 -26.05
C LEU A 50 -13.07 -44.40 -25.96
N SER A 51 -13.60 -44.63 -24.78
CA SER A 51 -14.79 -45.45 -24.56
C SER A 51 -15.97 -44.89 -25.36
N ALA A 52 -16.76 -45.76 -26.00
CA ALA A 52 -17.95 -45.31 -26.69
C ALA A 52 -18.88 -44.56 -25.72
N LEU A 53 -19.40 -43.41 -26.15
CA LEU A 53 -20.36 -42.63 -25.39
C LEU A 53 -21.59 -43.48 -25.07
N PRO A 54 -22.15 -43.44 -23.86
CA PRO A 54 -23.38 -44.17 -23.54
C PRO A 54 -24.53 -43.70 -24.46
N ASP A 55 -25.33 -44.66 -24.93
CA ASP A 55 -26.51 -44.38 -25.71
C ASP A 55 -27.51 -43.57 -24.86
N ILE A 56 -27.70 -42.31 -25.19
CA ILE A 56 -28.64 -41.41 -24.53
C ILE A 56 -30.03 -41.44 -25.11
N GLY A 57 -30.35 -42.45 -25.95
CA GLY A 57 -31.70 -42.67 -26.50
C GLY A 57 -32.14 -41.66 -27.58
N VAL A 58 -31.22 -40.89 -28.14
CA VAL A 58 -31.45 -39.97 -29.26
C VAL A 58 -30.86 -40.61 -30.52
N ALA A 59 -31.73 -40.95 -31.51
CA ALA A 59 -31.27 -41.45 -32.81
C ALA A 59 -30.46 -40.35 -33.52
N TRP A 60 -29.15 -40.55 -33.64
CA TRP A 60 -28.30 -39.69 -34.45
C TRP A 60 -28.54 -39.94 -35.93
N PRO A 61 -28.64 -38.93 -36.80
CA PRO A 61 -28.71 -39.13 -38.24
C PRO A 61 -27.43 -39.86 -38.71
N GLU A 62 -27.62 -40.90 -39.52
CA GLU A 62 -26.52 -41.65 -40.13
C GLU A 62 -25.69 -40.75 -41.04
N LEU A 63 -24.49 -40.40 -40.60
CA LEU A 63 -23.53 -39.57 -41.34
C LEU A 63 -22.68 -40.35 -42.35
N ASN A 64 -22.95 -41.67 -42.53
CA ASN A 64 -22.28 -42.52 -43.51
C ASN A 64 -23.22 -42.88 -44.67
N ALA A 65 -23.52 -41.92 -45.53
CA ALA A 65 -24.00 -42.23 -46.87
C ALA A 65 -22.77 -42.41 -47.80
N GLU A 66 -22.45 -43.65 -48.12
CA GLU A 66 -21.49 -43.98 -49.18
C GLU A 66 -21.99 -43.39 -50.50
N GLY A 67 -21.24 -42.51 -51.10
CA GLY A 67 -21.59 -41.98 -52.45
C GLY A 67 -20.56 -41.00 -52.98
N GLY A 68 -19.62 -41.50 -53.76
CA GLY A 68 -18.92 -40.70 -54.75
C GLY A 68 -17.51 -40.22 -54.40
N ALA A 69 -16.51 -40.97 -54.90
CA ALA A 69 -15.18 -40.49 -55.07
C ALA A 69 -15.13 -39.22 -55.99
N GLY A 70 -14.62 -38.12 -55.48
CA GLY A 70 -14.39 -36.97 -56.31
C GLY A 70 -14.11 -35.70 -55.54
N GLN A 71 -12.85 -35.32 -55.51
CA GLN A 71 -12.28 -34.03 -55.11
C GLN A 71 -12.02 -33.84 -53.59
N THR A 72 -10.79 -34.06 -53.24
CA THR A 72 -10.10 -33.36 -52.16
C THR A 72 -10.34 -31.86 -52.32
N ALA A 73 -11.36 -31.33 -51.66
CA ALA A 73 -11.44 -29.93 -51.37
C ALA A 73 -10.29 -29.66 -50.37
N GLN A 74 -9.21 -29.11 -50.88
CA GLN A 74 -8.25 -28.41 -50.03
C GLN A 74 -9.09 -27.51 -49.10
N ALA A 75 -8.89 -27.61 -47.81
CA ALA A 75 -9.27 -26.59 -46.86
C ALA A 75 -8.46 -25.33 -47.23
N THR A 76 -8.98 -24.59 -48.16
CA THR A 76 -8.56 -23.25 -48.47
C THR A 76 -9.25 -22.31 -47.49
N ASP A 77 -8.44 -21.59 -46.85
CA ASP A 77 -8.69 -20.33 -46.18
C ASP A 77 -9.21 -20.43 -44.74
N SER A 78 -8.29 -20.10 -43.85
CA SER A 78 -8.61 -19.19 -42.76
C SER A 78 -9.45 -18.05 -43.34
N ALA A 79 -10.77 -18.07 -43.09
CA ALA A 79 -11.64 -16.97 -43.45
C ALA A 79 -10.98 -15.70 -42.87
N ALA A 80 -10.59 -14.80 -43.75
CA ALA A 80 -9.96 -13.56 -43.33
C ALA A 80 -10.90 -12.88 -42.34
N GLU A 81 -10.41 -12.65 -41.12
CA GLU A 81 -11.20 -11.99 -40.08
C GLU A 81 -11.79 -10.69 -40.64
N THR A 82 -13.10 -10.58 -40.56
CA THR A 82 -13.81 -9.38 -41.01
C THR A 82 -13.58 -8.26 -39.99
N ARG A 83 -12.85 -7.23 -40.38
CA ARG A 83 -12.69 -6.04 -39.56
C ARG A 83 -13.94 -5.18 -39.63
N TYR A 84 -14.43 -4.72 -38.48
CA TYR A 84 -15.62 -3.88 -38.38
C TYR A 84 -15.35 -2.61 -37.58
N ALA A 85 -16.25 -1.65 -37.65
CA ALA A 85 -16.36 -0.52 -36.75
C ALA A 85 -17.72 -0.56 -36.08
N TRP A 86 -17.89 0.12 -34.95
CA TRP A 86 -19.17 0.25 -34.29
C TRP A 86 -19.35 1.66 -33.73
N ARG A 87 -20.60 2.07 -33.52
CA ARG A 87 -20.98 3.31 -32.86
C ARG A 87 -22.34 3.16 -32.20
N ILE A 88 -22.60 4.05 -31.23
CA ILE A 88 -23.90 4.17 -30.59
C ILE A 88 -24.51 5.49 -31.05
N ASP A 89 -25.75 5.43 -31.55
CA ASP A 89 -26.53 6.60 -31.96
C ASP A 89 -27.70 6.78 -30.97
N GLY A 90 -28.09 8.03 -30.68
CA GLY A 90 -29.33 8.36 -29.94
C GLY A 90 -29.22 8.35 -28.42
N ILE A 91 -28.03 8.22 -27.82
CA ILE A 91 -27.87 8.21 -26.35
C ILE A 91 -27.54 9.58 -25.75
N ASP A 92 -27.52 10.67 -26.49
CA ASP A 92 -27.02 12.00 -26.04
C ASP A 92 -27.69 12.49 -24.75
N ILE A 93 -28.96 12.18 -24.54
CA ILE A 93 -29.73 12.56 -23.34
C ILE A 93 -29.36 11.68 -22.13
N ALA A 94 -28.94 10.43 -22.36
CA ALA A 94 -28.67 9.43 -21.32
C ALA A 94 -27.16 9.17 -21.11
N ALA A 95 -26.29 9.75 -21.93
CA ALA A 95 -24.87 9.46 -21.95
C ALA A 95 -24.14 10.07 -20.75
N THR A 96 -24.13 9.38 -19.63
CA THR A 96 -23.19 9.69 -18.54
C THR A 96 -21.79 9.12 -18.86
N PRO A 97 -20.69 9.74 -18.38
CA PRO A 97 -19.35 9.17 -18.53
C PRO A 97 -19.25 7.75 -17.98
N LEU A 98 -19.96 7.46 -16.88
CA LEU A 98 -19.97 6.14 -16.24
C LEU A 98 -20.68 5.10 -17.09
N LEU A 99 -21.83 5.44 -17.70
CA LEU A 99 -22.54 4.52 -18.60
C LEU A 99 -21.69 4.17 -19.80
N ARG A 100 -21.03 5.15 -20.42
CA ARG A 100 -20.11 4.91 -21.55
C ARG A 100 -18.96 4.01 -21.14
N GLN A 101 -18.28 4.29 -20.03
CA GLN A 101 -17.19 3.49 -19.53
C GLN A 101 -17.63 2.03 -19.28
N ARG A 102 -18.77 1.82 -18.61
CA ARG A 102 -19.31 0.47 -18.37
C ARG A 102 -19.64 -0.27 -19.64
N PHE A 103 -20.22 0.43 -20.61
CA PHE A 103 -20.48 -0.17 -21.90
C PHE A 103 -19.17 -0.57 -22.58
N ASP A 104 -18.16 0.30 -22.62
CA ASP A 104 -16.87 0.02 -23.23
C ASP A 104 -16.14 -1.15 -22.53
N ASP A 105 -16.24 -1.25 -21.21
CA ASP A 105 -15.61 -2.31 -20.42
C ASP A 105 -16.30 -3.69 -20.62
N LEU A 106 -17.60 -3.72 -20.92
CA LEU A 106 -18.40 -4.95 -21.02
C LEU A 106 -18.77 -5.32 -22.45
N SER A 107 -18.59 -4.43 -23.43
CA SER A 107 -18.97 -4.61 -24.83
C SER A 107 -18.18 -5.71 -25.51
N THR A 108 -18.88 -6.65 -26.09
CA THR A 108 -18.28 -7.73 -26.91
C THR A 108 -17.74 -7.20 -28.24
N LEU A 109 -18.32 -6.13 -28.78
CA LEU A 109 -17.83 -5.43 -29.97
C LEU A 109 -16.50 -4.72 -29.69
N ASN A 110 -16.37 -4.10 -28.51
CA ASN A 110 -15.14 -3.41 -28.08
C ASN A 110 -14.03 -4.40 -27.71
N ALA A 111 -14.33 -5.47 -27.00
CA ALA A 111 -13.36 -6.45 -26.50
C ALA A 111 -12.59 -7.22 -27.60
N ASN A 112 -13.10 -7.20 -28.84
CA ASN A 112 -12.54 -7.98 -29.95
C ASN A 112 -11.81 -7.14 -31.00
N ASP A 113 -11.29 -5.97 -30.63
CA ASP A 113 -10.46 -5.07 -31.45
C ASP A 113 -11.02 -4.80 -32.86
N GLY A 114 -12.34 -4.83 -33.01
CA GLY A 114 -13.04 -4.63 -34.28
C GLY A 114 -12.81 -5.76 -35.30
N SER A 115 -12.58 -7.02 -34.85
CA SER A 115 -12.49 -8.19 -35.72
C SER A 115 -13.52 -9.28 -35.40
N ALA A 116 -14.10 -9.93 -36.39
CA ALA A 116 -15.00 -11.04 -36.27
C ALA A 116 -14.72 -12.12 -37.33
N ALA A 117 -14.92 -13.40 -36.99
CA ALA A 117 -14.63 -14.49 -37.89
C ALA A 117 -15.60 -14.52 -39.10
N ASN A 118 -16.84 -14.04 -38.92
CA ASN A 118 -17.85 -13.97 -39.98
C ASN A 118 -19.01 -13.01 -39.58
N ALA A 119 -19.91 -12.75 -40.55
CA ALA A 119 -21.06 -11.87 -40.39
C ALA A 119 -22.05 -12.34 -39.31
N ALA A 120 -22.23 -13.65 -39.14
CA ALA A 120 -23.13 -14.20 -38.13
C ALA A 120 -22.61 -13.95 -36.68
N GLN A 121 -21.28 -14.03 -36.48
CA GLN A 121 -20.65 -13.68 -35.21
C GLN A 121 -20.78 -12.19 -34.93
N LEU A 122 -20.61 -11.34 -35.95
CA LEU A 122 -20.77 -9.90 -35.81
C LEU A 122 -22.24 -9.54 -35.42
N ASP A 123 -23.21 -10.12 -36.08
CA ASP A 123 -24.61 -9.90 -35.76
C ASP A 123 -24.97 -10.37 -34.34
N ARG A 124 -24.45 -11.53 -33.90
CA ARG A 124 -24.64 -11.99 -32.52
C ARG A 124 -24.07 -11.00 -31.51
N ARG A 125 -22.83 -10.55 -31.69
CA ARG A 125 -22.19 -9.55 -30.79
C ARG A 125 -22.97 -8.23 -30.79
N ALA A 126 -23.47 -7.81 -31.95
CA ALA A 126 -24.28 -6.60 -32.04
C ALA A 126 -25.55 -6.69 -31.18
N ARG A 127 -26.23 -7.86 -31.19
CA ARG A 127 -27.41 -8.10 -30.34
C ARG A 127 -27.07 -8.18 -28.87
N GLU A 128 -26.00 -8.89 -28.52
CA GLU A 128 -25.52 -8.97 -27.13
C GLU A 128 -25.21 -7.56 -26.57
N ASP A 129 -24.58 -6.72 -27.36
CA ASP A 129 -24.25 -5.33 -26.96
C ASP A 129 -25.50 -4.42 -26.97
N ALA A 130 -26.49 -4.67 -27.83
CA ALA A 130 -27.77 -3.96 -27.77
C ALA A 130 -28.53 -4.28 -26.47
N ASP A 131 -28.58 -5.56 -26.09
CA ASP A 131 -29.20 -6.01 -24.84
C ASP A 131 -28.43 -5.45 -23.61
N LEU A 132 -27.09 -5.43 -23.67
CA LEU A 132 -26.25 -4.80 -22.66
C LEU A 132 -26.58 -3.31 -22.51
N LEU A 133 -26.57 -2.56 -23.62
CA LEU A 133 -26.86 -1.12 -23.62
C LEU A 133 -28.29 -0.83 -23.10
N GLN A 134 -29.26 -1.63 -23.52
CA GLN A 134 -30.63 -1.50 -23.02
C GLN A 134 -30.72 -1.76 -21.50
N THR A 135 -29.99 -2.73 -21.00
CA THR A 135 -29.90 -3.04 -19.55
C THR A 135 -29.25 -1.91 -18.79
N LEU A 136 -28.15 -1.37 -19.30
CA LEU A 136 -27.48 -0.20 -18.70
C LEU A 136 -28.38 1.04 -18.67
N LEU A 137 -29.10 1.31 -19.76
CA LEU A 137 -30.08 2.42 -19.82
C LEU A 137 -31.22 2.25 -18.81
N ARG A 138 -31.72 1.03 -18.61
CA ARG A 138 -32.71 0.75 -17.56
C ARG A 138 -32.14 0.98 -16.16
N GLY A 139 -30.89 0.61 -15.94
CA GLY A 139 -30.17 0.90 -14.68
C GLY A 139 -30.04 2.39 -14.38
N GLU A 140 -29.99 3.24 -15.41
CA GLU A 140 -29.96 4.70 -15.30
C GLU A 140 -31.37 5.32 -15.16
N GLY A 141 -32.45 4.51 -15.20
CA GLY A 141 -33.83 4.96 -15.05
C GLY A 141 -34.62 5.12 -16.35
N PHE A 142 -34.08 4.71 -17.49
CA PHE A 142 -34.78 4.73 -18.77
C PHE A 142 -35.47 3.39 -19.04
N TYR A 143 -36.57 3.11 -18.35
CA TYR A 143 -37.23 1.81 -18.37
C TYR A 143 -37.89 1.48 -19.69
N ASP A 144 -38.29 2.49 -20.51
CA ASP A 144 -38.82 2.32 -21.85
C ASP A 144 -37.75 2.23 -22.94
N ALA A 145 -36.47 2.22 -22.54
CA ALA A 145 -35.35 2.20 -23.49
C ALA A 145 -35.46 1.03 -24.46
N ARG A 146 -35.24 1.30 -25.73
CA ARG A 146 -35.14 0.34 -26.81
C ARG A 146 -33.82 0.54 -27.53
N VAL A 147 -33.12 -0.54 -27.82
CA VAL A 147 -31.89 -0.52 -28.60
C VAL A 147 -32.07 -1.49 -29.77
N THR A 148 -31.86 -0.98 -30.96
CA THR A 148 -31.92 -1.78 -32.19
C THR A 148 -30.54 -1.82 -32.85
N THR A 149 -30.24 -2.90 -33.54
CA THR A 149 -28.96 -3.08 -34.23
C THR A 149 -29.16 -2.93 -35.74
N ARG A 150 -28.21 -2.29 -36.41
CA ARG A 150 -28.11 -2.22 -37.86
C ARG A 150 -26.64 -2.40 -38.27
N VAL A 151 -26.41 -3.29 -39.23
CA VAL A 151 -25.08 -3.47 -39.82
C VAL A 151 -25.08 -2.83 -41.21
N GLU A 152 -24.31 -1.80 -41.40
CA GLU A 152 -24.11 -1.12 -42.69
C GLU A 152 -23.03 -1.87 -43.46
N PRO A 153 -23.36 -2.44 -44.65
CA PRO A 153 -22.37 -3.20 -45.42
C PRO A 153 -21.29 -2.30 -46.03
N GLY A 154 -20.06 -2.82 -46.13
CA GLY A 154 -18.92 -2.12 -46.70
C GLY A 154 -17.64 -2.94 -46.61
N ALA A 155 -16.54 -2.42 -47.14
CA ALA A 155 -15.22 -3.06 -46.98
C ALA A 155 -14.83 -3.24 -45.50
N LYS A 156 -15.32 -2.36 -44.64
CA LYS A 156 -15.29 -2.45 -43.18
C LYS A 156 -16.73 -2.24 -42.69
N PRO A 157 -17.49 -3.31 -42.41
CA PRO A 157 -18.86 -3.18 -41.92
C PRO A 157 -18.92 -2.28 -40.67
N LEU A 158 -19.99 -1.45 -40.60
CA LEU A 158 -20.26 -0.58 -39.47
C LEU A 158 -21.47 -1.07 -38.69
N VAL A 159 -21.27 -1.48 -37.45
CA VAL A 159 -22.37 -1.83 -36.54
C VAL A 159 -22.88 -0.53 -35.89
N VAL A 160 -24.17 -0.28 -36.02
CA VAL A 160 -24.82 0.86 -35.39
C VAL A 160 -25.78 0.33 -34.34
N LEU A 161 -25.56 0.68 -33.09
CA LEU A 161 -26.49 0.48 -31.99
C LEU A 161 -27.37 1.74 -31.89
N ALA A 162 -28.58 1.71 -32.42
CA ALA A 162 -29.51 2.83 -32.37
C ALA A 162 -30.32 2.74 -31.09
N ALA A 163 -30.06 3.63 -30.16
CA ALA A 163 -30.74 3.71 -28.86
C ALA A 163 -31.84 4.76 -28.87
N GLU A 164 -33.00 4.39 -28.37
CA GLU A 164 -34.13 5.26 -28.03
C GLU A 164 -34.34 5.19 -26.52
N PRO A 165 -33.69 6.04 -25.70
CA PRO A 165 -33.76 5.96 -24.24
C PRO A 165 -35.17 6.15 -23.68
N GLY A 166 -36.01 6.94 -24.35
CA GLY A 166 -37.35 7.27 -23.86
C GLY A 166 -37.31 8.29 -22.70
N THR A 167 -38.32 8.22 -21.83
CA THR A 167 -38.48 9.14 -20.71
C THR A 167 -37.67 8.65 -19.50
N LEU A 168 -36.98 9.58 -18.81
CA LEU A 168 -36.33 9.28 -17.53
C LEU A 168 -37.38 9.15 -16.42
N TYR A 169 -37.44 7.99 -15.79
CA TYR A 169 -38.34 7.71 -14.68
C TYR A 169 -37.82 8.31 -13.38
N ARG A 170 -38.72 8.82 -12.54
CA ARG A 170 -38.41 9.41 -11.25
C ARG A 170 -39.17 8.71 -10.12
N PHE A 171 -38.58 8.74 -8.91
CA PHE A 171 -39.28 8.23 -7.75
C PHE A 171 -40.47 9.14 -7.38
N LYS A 172 -41.68 8.57 -7.34
CA LYS A 172 -42.85 9.21 -6.77
C LYS A 172 -42.83 9.19 -5.23
N GLY A 173 -42.20 8.17 -4.66
CA GLY A 173 -42.04 8.01 -3.20
C GLY A 173 -40.89 7.07 -2.87
N VAL A 174 -40.20 7.36 -1.76
CA VAL A 174 -39.15 6.54 -1.19
C VAL A 174 -39.46 6.34 0.29
N THR A 175 -39.68 5.09 0.69
CA THR A 175 -40.04 4.71 2.06
C THR A 175 -38.93 3.88 2.70
N LEU A 176 -38.41 4.34 3.85
CA LEU A 176 -37.57 3.54 4.74
C LEU A 176 -38.41 3.05 5.90
N GLY A 177 -39.06 1.90 5.71
CA GLY A 177 -39.98 1.31 6.68
C GLY A 177 -39.25 0.91 7.97
N GLY A 178 -39.75 1.36 9.13
CA GLY A 178 -39.16 1.03 10.44
C GLY A 178 -38.01 1.90 10.91
N VAL A 179 -37.44 2.77 10.06
CA VAL A 179 -36.33 3.66 10.43
C VAL A 179 -36.68 4.60 11.59
N ALA A 180 -37.96 4.91 11.79
CA ALA A 180 -38.46 5.73 12.92
C ALA A 180 -38.10 5.16 14.30
N ALA A 181 -37.88 3.85 14.42
CA ALA A 181 -37.41 3.21 15.65
C ALA A 181 -35.99 3.63 16.08
N ALA A 182 -35.22 4.29 15.20
CA ALA A 182 -33.94 4.92 15.55
C ALA A 182 -34.10 6.30 16.23
N GLU A 183 -35.32 6.72 16.51
CA GLU A 183 -35.67 7.96 17.24
C GLU A 183 -34.95 9.20 16.70
N GLY A 184 -34.18 9.91 17.50
CA GLY A 184 -33.45 11.13 17.12
C GLY A 184 -32.44 10.96 15.96
N LYS A 185 -32.05 9.72 15.63
CA LYS A 185 -31.10 9.39 14.55
C LYS A 185 -31.79 9.09 13.22
N ALA A 186 -33.13 8.93 13.24
CA ALA A 186 -33.90 8.53 12.06
C ALA A 186 -33.70 9.44 10.84
N GLN A 187 -33.58 10.76 11.06
CA GLN A 187 -33.36 11.70 9.95
C GLN A 187 -31.96 11.56 9.36
N GLY A 188 -30.92 11.41 10.19
CA GLY A 188 -29.54 11.17 9.73
C GLY A 188 -29.43 9.90 8.89
N LEU A 189 -30.15 8.83 9.26
CA LEU A 189 -30.21 7.59 8.50
C LEU A 189 -30.91 7.76 7.14
N ARG A 190 -31.99 8.55 7.06
CA ARG A 190 -32.63 8.91 5.78
C ARG A 190 -31.69 9.69 4.88
N ASP A 191 -30.99 10.66 5.46
CA ASP A 191 -30.02 11.48 4.72
C ASP A 191 -28.81 10.66 4.24
N ALA A 192 -28.38 9.66 5.01
CA ALA A 192 -27.34 8.73 4.61
C ALA A 192 -27.75 7.85 3.41
N PHE A 193 -28.99 7.39 3.39
CA PHE A 193 -29.51 6.66 2.22
C PHE A 193 -29.43 7.53 0.97
N GLY A 194 -29.84 8.79 1.07
CA GLY A 194 -29.60 9.84 0.09
C GLY A 194 -30.49 9.80 -1.17
N VAL A 195 -31.33 8.76 -1.36
CA VAL A 195 -32.30 8.68 -2.45
C VAL A 195 -33.63 9.25 -1.95
N LYS A 196 -34.24 10.17 -2.72
CA LYS A 196 -35.45 10.91 -2.34
C LYS A 196 -36.51 10.84 -3.44
N ALA A 197 -37.71 11.25 -3.12
CA ALA A 197 -38.73 11.51 -4.14
C ALA A 197 -38.23 12.55 -5.14
N GLU A 198 -38.65 12.45 -6.38
CA GLU A 198 -38.23 13.22 -7.56
C GLU A 198 -36.82 12.93 -8.09
N ASP A 199 -36.00 12.12 -7.39
CA ASP A 199 -34.71 11.66 -7.94
C ASP A 199 -34.92 10.69 -9.11
N PRO A 200 -33.99 10.62 -10.06
CA PRO A 200 -33.99 9.58 -11.09
C PRO A 200 -33.95 8.17 -10.49
N VAL A 201 -34.64 7.23 -11.11
CA VAL A 201 -34.61 5.82 -10.68
C VAL A 201 -33.30 5.18 -11.15
N ASN A 202 -32.22 5.48 -10.42
CA ASN A 202 -30.88 5.01 -10.74
C ASN A 202 -30.48 3.84 -9.83
N ALA A 203 -30.17 2.69 -10.42
CA ALA A 203 -29.84 1.47 -9.68
C ALA A 203 -28.56 1.63 -8.82
N ASP A 204 -27.54 2.33 -9.33
CA ASP A 204 -26.30 2.56 -8.61
C ASP A 204 -26.49 3.46 -7.39
N ALA A 205 -27.34 4.50 -7.54
CA ALA A 205 -27.67 5.39 -6.44
C ALA A 205 -28.36 4.65 -5.29
N ILE A 206 -29.23 3.67 -5.63
CA ILE A 206 -29.92 2.81 -4.65
C ILE A 206 -28.92 1.90 -3.93
N VAL A 207 -28.10 1.15 -4.67
CA VAL A 207 -27.09 0.25 -4.09
C VAL A 207 -26.09 1.03 -3.23
N ALA A 208 -25.62 2.17 -3.70
CA ALA A 208 -24.76 3.05 -2.92
C ALA A 208 -25.47 3.61 -1.69
N GLY A 209 -26.76 3.94 -1.80
CA GLY A 209 -27.62 4.37 -0.69
C GLY A 209 -27.77 3.31 0.39
N GLU A 210 -28.05 2.07 0.01
CA GLU A 210 -28.12 0.92 0.93
C GLU A 210 -26.79 0.71 1.66
N ALA A 211 -25.66 0.76 0.93
CA ALA A 211 -24.34 0.60 1.53
C ALA A 211 -24.04 1.73 2.53
N ARG A 212 -24.35 3.00 2.20
CA ARG A 212 -24.22 4.12 3.11
C ARG A 212 -25.11 3.96 4.34
N LEU A 213 -26.38 3.58 4.16
CA LEU A 213 -27.31 3.35 5.25
C LEU A 213 -26.82 2.24 6.19
N LYS A 214 -26.39 1.09 5.65
CA LYS A 214 -25.80 -0.03 6.44
C LYS A 214 -24.58 0.42 7.23
N SER A 215 -23.72 1.24 6.63
CA SER A 215 -22.56 1.80 7.32
C SER A 215 -22.97 2.77 8.44
N GLN A 216 -23.84 3.73 8.11
CA GLN A 216 -24.25 4.77 9.05
C GLN A 216 -25.02 4.20 10.24
N ILE A 217 -25.94 3.26 10.03
CA ILE A 217 -26.72 2.66 11.11
C ILE A 217 -25.83 1.91 12.10
N GLY A 218 -24.77 1.23 11.60
CA GLY A 218 -23.77 0.61 12.46
C GLY A 218 -22.92 1.62 13.23
N GLN A 219 -22.58 2.77 12.62
CA GLN A 219 -21.81 3.83 13.29
C GLN A 219 -22.63 4.60 14.32
N GLU A 220 -23.95 4.67 14.14
CA GLU A 220 -24.88 5.37 15.02
C GLU A 220 -25.35 4.54 16.25
N GLY A 221 -24.72 3.41 16.52
CA GLY A 221 -24.98 2.67 17.75
C GLY A 221 -25.89 1.46 17.64
N PHE A 222 -26.18 0.98 16.43
CA PHE A 222 -27.11 -0.13 16.20
C PHE A 222 -26.38 -1.39 15.69
N PRO A 223 -25.80 -2.23 16.58
CA PRO A 223 -25.00 -3.40 16.19
C PRO A 223 -25.81 -4.51 15.54
N PHE A 224 -27.10 -4.60 15.83
CA PHE A 224 -28.00 -5.65 15.37
C PHE A 224 -29.03 -5.12 14.36
N ALA A 225 -28.69 -4.02 13.68
CA ALA A 225 -29.57 -3.49 12.64
C ALA A 225 -29.66 -4.43 11.44
N GLU A 226 -30.88 -4.63 10.96
CA GLU A 226 -31.17 -5.35 9.73
C GLU A 226 -31.71 -4.37 8.69
N VAL A 227 -31.10 -4.40 7.51
CA VAL A 227 -31.55 -3.65 6.33
C VAL A 227 -31.91 -4.67 5.27
N GLY A 228 -33.17 -4.71 4.92
CA GLY A 228 -33.74 -5.63 3.92
C GLY A 228 -33.25 -5.30 2.51
N GLU A 229 -33.90 -5.93 1.52
CA GLU A 229 -33.67 -5.64 0.10
C GLU A 229 -34.63 -4.53 -0.38
N SER A 230 -34.15 -3.63 -1.23
CA SER A 230 -34.98 -2.59 -1.83
C SER A 230 -36.01 -3.20 -2.79
N GLN A 231 -37.29 -2.89 -2.56
CA GLN A 231 -38.39 -3.23 -3.46
C GLN A 231 -38.72 -2.03 -4.33
N ILE A 232 -38.56 -2.17 -5.64
CA ILE A 232 -38.82 -1.10 -6.61
C ILE A 232 -40.01 -1.51 -7.46
N VAL A 233 -41.09 -0.72 -7.42
CA VAL A 233 -42.26 -0.90 -8.27
C VAL A 233 -42.29 0.21 -9.32
N VAL A 234 -42.18 -0.17 -10.59
CA VAL A 234 -42.17 0.75 -11.75
C VAL A 234 -43.55 0.84 -12.36
N ASP A 235 -44.07 2.03 -12.47
CA ASP A 235 -45.35 2.32 -13.15
C ASP A 235 -45.10 2.96 -14.53
N HIS A 236 -45.29 2.19 -15.55
CA HIS A 236 -45.12 2.63 -16.93
C HIS A 236 -46.17 3.65 -17.40
N ALA A 237 -47.37 3.66 -16.78
CA ALA A 237 -48.42 4.62 -17.14
C ALA A 237 -48.11 6.03 -16.68
N THR A 238 -47.58 6.16 -15.48
CA THR A 238 -47.18 7.45 -14.87
C THR A 238 -45.73 7.82 -15.06
N LYS A 239 -44.90 6.95 -15.66
CA LYS A 239 -43.46 7.12 -15.84
C LYS A 239 -42.72 7.37 -14.50
N SER A 240 -43.14 6.67 -13.47
CA SER A 240 -42.61 6.84 -12.11
C SER A 240 -42.32 5.51 -11.44
N ALA A 241 -41.62 5.52 -10.32
CA ALA A 241 -41.42 4.35 -9.49
C ALA A 241 -41.60 4.69 -8.00
N THR A 242 -41.88 3.67 -7.20
CA THR A 242 -41.80 3.72 -5.73
C THR A 242 -40.71 2.80 -5.25
N LEU A 243 -40.03 3.20 -4.17
CA LEU A 243 -39.00 2.41 -3.51
C LEU A 243 -39.41 2.18 -2.05
N ASP A 244 -39.48 0.94 -1.65
CA ASP A 244 -39.72 0.53 -0.26
C ASP A 244 -38.52 -0.30 0.24
N LEU A 245 -37.90 0.14 1.36
CA LEU A 245 -36.78 -0.53 2.01
C LEU A 245 -37.11 -0.73 3.49
N ALA A 246 -37.17 -1.97 3.92
CA ALA A 246 -37.39 -2.31 5.33
C ALA A 246 -36.10 -2.11 6.14
N VAL A 247 -36.21 -1.41 7.26
CA VAL A 247 -35.09 -1.13 8.18
C VAL A 247 -35.52 -1.46 9.60
N ALA A 248 -34.81 -2.38 10.26
CA ALA A 248 -35.01 -2.70 11.67
C ALA A 248 -33.75 -2.32 12.45
N PRO A 249 -33.70 -1.16 13.15
CA PRO A 249 -32.50 -0.72 13.86
C PRO A 249 -32.03 -1.63 15.00
N GLY A 250 -32.93 -2.39 15.65
CA GLY A 250 -32.57 -3.36 16.68
C GLY A 250 -32.21 -2.76 18.06
N GLY A 251 -32.33 -1.45 18.22
CA GLY A 251 -32.03 -0.72 19.44
C GLY A 251 -30.57 -0.30 19.60
N GLU A 252 -30.38 0.90 20.17
CA GLU A 252 -29.07 1.47 20.46
C GLU A 252 -28.34 0.69 21.55
N ARG A 253 -27.01 0.52 21.41
CA ARG A 253 -26.15 -0.22 22.34
C ARG A 253 -24.88 0.55 22.68
N ARG A 254 -24.27 0.17 23.81
CA ARG A 254 -22.92 0.60 24.20
C ARG A 254 -21.97 -0.59 24.21
N PHE A 255 -20.70 -0.34 23.97
CA PHE A 255 -19.67 -1.36 24.05
C PHE A 255 -19.59 -1.98 25.43
N GLY A 256 -19.59 -3.29 25.49
CA GLY A 256 -19.26 -4.12 26.64
C GLY A 256 -17.81 -4.57 26.61
N ARG A 257 -17.56 -5.77 27.07
CA ARG A 257 -16.22 -6.38 27.11
C ARG A 257 -15.89 -7.12 25.80
N ILE A 258 -14.60 -7.30 25.54
CA ILE A 258 -14.15 -8.20 24.50
C ILE A 258 -14.17 -9.64 25.03
N VAL A 259 -14.76 -10.55 24.27
CA VAL A 259 -14.92 -11.97 24.59
C VAL A 259 -14.20 -12.82 23.55
N ALA A 260 -13.27 -13.65 24.00
CA ALA A 260 -12.62 -14.61 23.13
C ALA A 260 -13.62 -15.74 22.76
N LEU A 261 -13.93 -15.87 21.47
CA LEU A 261 -14.78 -16.93 20.97
C LEU A 261 -14.00 -18.27 20.93
N PRO A 262 -14.69 -19.43 21.01
CA PRO A 262 -14.03 -20.74 20.96
C PRO A 262 -13.14 -20.93 19.72
N GLY A 263 -11.97 -21.54 19.91
CA GLY A 263 -10.98 -21.82 18.88
C GLY A 263 -9.57 -21.48 19.34
N ASN A 264 -8.61 -21.58 18.41
CA ASN A 264 -7.23 -21.19 18.70
C ASN A 264 -7.15 -19.67 18.87
N GLN A 265 -6.57 -19.24 20.00
CA GLN A 265 -6.39 -17.83 20.31
C GLN A 265 -4.91 -17.47 20.20
N VAL A 266 -4.62 -16.37 19.53
CA VAL A 266 -3.27 -15.77 19.42
C VAL A 266 -3.01 -14.82 20.58
N PHE A 267 -4.07 -14.10 20.99
CA PHE A 267 -4.06 -13.12 22.07
C PHE A 267 -5.19 -13.39 23.06
N GLY A 268 -4.98 -13.04 24.31
CA GLY A 268 -6.05 -12.96 25.30
C GLY A 268 -6.96 -11.74 25.08
N ALA A 269 -8.19 -11.80 25.59
CA ALA A 269 -9.16 -10.70 25.46
C ALA A 269 -8.63 -9.36 26.00
N SER A 270 -7.82 -9.39 27.08
CA SER A 270 -7.19 -8.17 27.64
C SER A 270 -6.24 -7.50 26.66
N HIS A 271 -5.43 -8.28 25.93
CA HIS A 271 -4.51 -7.71 24.94
C HIS A 271 -5.26 -7.17 23.70
N VAL A 272 -6.33 -7.85 23.28
CA VAL A 272 -7.21 -7.33 22.22
C VAL A 272 -7.85 -6.01 22.65
N GLN A 273 -8.21 -5.86 23.95
CA GLN A 273 -8.72 -4.60 24.50
C GLN A 273 -7.65 -3.49 24.49
N GLU A 274 -6.38 -3.79 24.72
CA GLU A 274 -5.27 -2.82 24.58
C GLU A 274 -5.10 -2.33 23.13
N ILE A 275 -5.42 -3.18 22.14
CA ILE A 275 -5.40 -2.85 20.72
C ILE A 275 -6.65 -2.07 20.29
N ALA A 276 -7.80 -2.31 20.92
CA ALA A 276 -9.04 -1.61 20.62
C ALA A 276 -8.94 -0.10 20.93
N ARG A 277 -9.69 0.72 20.19
CA ARG A 277 -9.79 2.18 20.44
C ARG A 277 -11.04 2.56 21.21
N PHE A 278 -11.93 1.61 21.47
CA PHE A 278 -13.10 1.79 22.32
C PHE A 278 -12.86 1.16 23.67
N VAL A 279 -13.55 1.68 24.68
CA VAL A 279 -13.56 1.11 26.01
C VAL A 279 -14.99 0.73 26.40
N PRO A 280 -15.19 -0.22 27.34
CA PRO A 280 -16.54 -0.54 27.86
C PRO A 280 -17.28 0.71 28.34
N GLY A 281 -18.52 0.89 27.87
CA GLY A 281 -19.34 2.06 28.15
C GLY A 281 -19.38 3.12 27.04
N ASP A 282 -18.46 3.11 26.10
CA ASP A 282 -18.55 3.97 24.91
C ASP A 282 -19.77 3.60 24.07
N GLY A 283 -20.31 4.56 23.30
CA GLY A 283 -21.35 4.27 22.30
C GLY A 283 -20.83 3.29 21.27
N TYR A 284 -21.66 2.31 20.88
CA TYR A 284 -21.26 1.39 19.82
C TYR A 284 -21.02 2.13 18.51
N ASP A 285 -19.95 1.75 17.82
CA ASP A 285 -19.57 2.25 16.50
C ASP A 285 -18.92 1.12 15.70
N SER A 286 -19.54 0.72 14.58
CA SER A 286 -19.01 -0.34 13.72
C SER A 286 -17.66 0.01 13.09
N ALA A 287 -17.35 1.30 12.87
CA ALA A 287 -16.06 1.72 12.35
C ALA A 287 -14.91 1.39 13.32
N SER A 288 -15.19 1.41 14.63
CA SER A 288 -14.25 1.00 15.67
C SER A 288 -13.95 -0.50 15.63
N LEU A 289 -14.92 -1.35 15.23
CA LEU A 289 -14.68 -2.79 15.00
C LEU A 289 -13.84 -3.05 13.75
N ASP A 290 -14.09 -2.30 12.69
CA ASP A 290 -13.28 -2.41 11.47
C ASP A 290 -11.85 -1.93 11.71
N ASP A 291 -11.67 -0.89 12.52
CA ASP A 291 -10.36 -0.45 12.97
C ASP A 291 -9.65 -1.55 13.79
N LEU A 292 -10.33 -2.18 14.73
CA LEU A 292 -9.80 -3.29 15.52
C LEU A 292 -9.41 -4.47 14.63
N ARG A 293 -10.27 -4.84 13.67
CA ARG A 293 -9.99 -5.92 12.71
C ARG A 293 -8.71 -5.65 11.91
N ARG A 294 -8.58 -4.44 11.35
CA ARG A 294 -7.37 -4.02 10.62
C ARG A 294 -6.13 -4.04 11.51
N ALA A 295 -6.25 -3.57 12.75
CA ALA A 295 -5.14 -3.54 13.69
C ALA A 295 -4.66 -4.95 14.07
N LEU A 296 -5.58 -5.89 14.28
CA LEU A 296 -5.26 -7.30 14.57
C LEU A 296 -4.56 -7.97 13.37
N ILE A 297 -5.05 -7.75 12.15
CA ILE A 297 -4.39 -8.26 10.92
C ILE A 297 -2.97 -7.70 10.79
N GLN A 298 -2.76 -6.42 11.11
CA GLN A 298 -1.44 -5.78 11.04
C GLN A 298 -0.40 -6.36 11.99
N THR A 299 -0.80 -7.06 13.04
CA THR A 299 0.16 -7.75 13.91
C THR A 299 0.99 -8.79 13.15
N GLY A 300 0.45 -9.28 12.01
CA GLY A 300 1.05 -10.36 11.22
C GLY A 300 1.08 -11.71 11.94
N LEU A 301 0.34 -11.84 13.03
CA LEU A 301 0.24 -13.05 13.85
C LEU A 301 -1.05 -13.82 13.61
N VAL A 302 -1.97 -13.23 12.87
CA VAL A 302 -3.27 -13.82 12.53
C VAL A 302 -3.44 -13.92 11.02
N SER A 303 -3.99 -15.03 10.54
CA SER A 303 -4.35 -15.27 9.15
C SER A 303 -5.79 -14.87 8.84
N SER A 304 -6.69 -14.96 9.83
CA SER A 304 -8.04 -14.42 9.75
C SER A 304 -8.50 -13.87 11.09
N VAL A 305 -9.38 -12.88 11.01
CA VAL A 305 -9.94 -12.17 12.17
C VAL A 305 -11.45 -12.08 11.99
N GLU A 306 -12.21 -12.70 12.88
CA GLU A 306 -13.64 -12.52 13.01
C GLU A 306 -13.89 -11.63 14.24
N VAL A 307 -14.50 -10.47 14.02
CA VAL A 307 -14.95 -9.54 15.06
C VAL A 307 -16.42 -9.29 14.82
N LYS A 308 -17.25 -9.62 15.82
CA LYS A 308 -18.70 -9.47 15.71
C LYS A 308 -19.33 -9.02 17.03
N PRO A 309 -20.40 -8.22 16.95
CA PRO A 309 -21.22 -7.92 18.12
C PRO A 309 -21.93 -9.20 18.58
N ILE A 310 -22.01 -9.37 19.89
CA ILE A 310 -22.79 -10.41 20.58
C ILE A 310 -23.58 -9.78 21.71
N ASP A 311 -24.73 -10.34 22.04
CA ASP A 311 -25.52 -9.81 23.16
C ASP A 311 -24.72 -9.83 24.46
N GLY A 312 -24.68 -8.70 25.14
CA GLY A 312 -24.09 -8.58 26.47
C GLY A 312 -24.99 -9.14 27.55
N THR A 313 -24.43 -9.34 28.74
CA THR A 313 -25.19 -9.83 29.92
C THR A 313 -26.17 -8.79 30.47
N THR A 314 -26.01 -7.53 30.10
CA THR A 314 -26.83 -6.40 30.56
C THR A 314 -27.58 -5.78 29.38
N PRO A 315 -28.88 -5.48 29.51
CA PRO A 315 -29.64 -4.79 28.47
C PRO A 315 -28.95 -3.46 28.05
N GLY A 316 -28.92 -3.17 26.75
CA GLY A 316 -28.26 -1.95 26.22
C GLY A 316 -26.74 -2.07 26.06
N ILE A 317 -26.12 -3.18 26.46
CA ILE A 317 -24.69 -3.45 26.26
C ILE A 317 -24.53 -4.51 25.18
N VAL A 318 -23.52 -4.33 24.33
CA VAL A 318 -23.09 -5.29 23.34
C VAL A 318 -21.64 -5.71 23.63
N ASP A 319 -21.42 -6.99 23.86
CA ASP A 319 -20.07 -7.55 23.96
C ASP A 319 -19.50 -7.80 22.57
N ILE A 320 -18.17 -7.81 22.45
CA ILE A 320 -17.50 -8.00 21.16
C ILE A 320 -16.83 -9.36 21.14
N GLY A 321 -17.40 -10.28 20.39
CA GLY A 321 -16.84 -11.60 20.15
C GLY A 321 -15.67 -11.54 19.18
N VAL A 322 -14.51 -12.06 19.57
CA VAL A 322 -13.30 -12.07 18.73
C VAL A 322 -12.78 -13.49 18.59
N LYS A 323 -12.57 -13.93 17.34
CA LYS A 323 -11.92 -15.20 17.01
C LYS A 323 -10.73 -14.92 16.11
N LEU A 324 -9.57 -15.42 16.51
CA LEU A 324 -8.29 -15.19 15.84
C LEU A 324 -7.72 -16.51 15.35
N THR A 325 -7.53 -16.64 14.04
CA THR A 325 -6.84 -17.80 13.46
C THR A 325 -5.36 -17.51 13.36
N PRO A 326 -4.47 -18.33 13.97
CA PRO A 326 -3.03 -18.07 13.94
C PRO A 326 -2.45 -18.06 12.52
N ALA A 327 -1.48 -17.17 12.28
CA ALA A 327 -0.59 -17.22 11.13
C ALA A 327 0.76 -17.85 11.51
N PRO A 328 1.54 -18.38 10.54
CA PRO A 328 2.89 -18.88 10.81
C PRO A 328 3.75 -17.80 11.49
N PRO A 329 4.31 -18.05 12.68
CA PRO A 329 5.01 -17.02 13.44
C PRO A 329 6.44 -16.74 12.95
N ARG A 330 6.98 -17.56 12.06
CA ARG A 330 8.38 -17.48 11.61
C ARG A 330 8.47 -16.99 10.18
N THR A 331 9.49 -16.18 9.90
CA THR A 331 9.81 -15.69 8.55
C THR A 331 11.32 -15.72 8.36
N ILE A 332 11.76 -16.17 7.20
CA ILE A 332 13.11 -15.99 6.70
C ILE A 332 13.00 -15.02 5.51
N ALA A 333 13.83 -13.99 5.50
CA ALA A 333 13.92 -13.05 4.40
C ALA A 333 15.38 -12.89 3.98
N GLY A 334 15.58 -12.73 2.67
CA GLY A 334 16.88 -12.45 2.07
C GLY A 334 16.77 -11.21 1.17
N GLU A 335 17.83 -10.44 1.10
CA GLU A 335 17.94 -9.26 0.25
C GLU A 335 19.31 -9.24 -0.40
N LEU A 336 19.36 -8.95 -1.70
CA LEU A 336 20.58 -8.68 -2.43
C LEU A 336 20.50 -7.24 -2.96
N GLY A 337 21.55 -6.46 -2.78
CA GLY A 337 21.58 -5.07 -3.21
C GLY A 337 22.96 -4.65 -3.71
N TYR A 338 22.95 -3.63 -4.57
CA TYR A 338 24.15 -2.92 -5.00
C TYR A 338 23.88 -1.43 -5.01
N GLY A 339 24.77 -0.65 -4.42
CA GLY A 339 24.71 0.81 -4.42
C GLY A 339 26.04 1.42 -4.83
N SER A 340 25.99 2.44 -5.71
CA SER A 340 27.18 3.24 -6.02
C SER A 340 27.65 3.97 -4.74
N GLY A 341 28.86 3.65 -4.26
CA GLY A 341 29.37 4.17 -2.97
C GLY A 341 29.14 3.25 -1.78
N GLU A 342 28.20 2.34 -1.81
CA GLU A 342 27.93 1.34 -0.76
C GLU A 342 28.44 -0.05 -1.13
N GLY A 343 28.54 -0.33 -2.42
CA GLY A 343 28.99 -1.61 -2.96
C GLY A 343 27.92 -2.69 -2.98
N ALA A 344 28.34 -3.93 -3.19
CA ALA A 344 27.47 -5.09 -3.15
C ALA A 344 27.15 -5.48 -1.70
N ARG A 345 25.92 -5.96 -1.46
CA ARG A 345 25.40 -6.32 -0.15
C ARG A 345 24.47 -7.53 -0.26
N ALA A 346 24.61 -8.45 0.67
CA ALA A 346 23.64 -9.53 0.91
C ALA A 346 23.18 -9.45 2.36
N GLU A 347 21.88 -9.59 2.58
CA GLU A 347 21.27 -9.61 3.90
C GLU A 347 20.43 -10.87 4.06
N VAL A 348 20.50 -11.51 5.23
CA VAL A 348 19.61 -12.61 5.64
C VAL A 348 19.07 -12.28 7.01
N SER A 349 17.78 -12.47 7.19
CA SER A 349 17.12 -12.32 8.49
C SER A 349 16.18 -13.48 8.77
N TRP A 350 16.16 -13.88 10.04
CA TRP A 350 15.20 -14.79 10.61
C TRP A 350 14.42 -14.07 11.69
N THR A 351 13.08 -14.14 11.63
CA THR A 351 12.20 -13.49 12.60
C THR A 351 11.20 -14.48 13.16
N HIS A 352 11.10 -14.56 14.48
CA HIS A 352 9.97 -15.16 15.17
C HIS A 352 9.09 -14.03 15.73
N ARG A 353 7.89 -13.84 15.16
CA ARG A 353 7.05 -12.66 15.42
C ARG A 353 6.39 -12.62 16.81
N ASN A 354 6.32 -13.74 17.52
CA ASN A 354 5.70 -13.86 18.84
C ASN A 354 6.50 -14.82 19.74
N LEU A 355 7.82 -14.66 19.80
CA LEU A 355 8.67 -15.49 20.67
C LEU A 355 8.40 -15.17 22.15
N PHE A 356 8.08 -13.92 22.45
CA PHE A 356 7.73 -13.41 23.77
C PHE A 356 6.28 -12.86 23.77
N PRO A 357 5.26 -13.70 23.95
CA PRO A 357 3.86 -13.27 23.91
C PRO A 357 3.52 -12.18 24.95
N PRO A 358 2.56 -11.28 24.61
CA PRO A 358 1.99 -11.03 23.28
C PRO A 358 2.88 -10.12 22.43
N GLU A 359 2.91 -10.35 21.12
CA GLU A 359 3.59 -9.52 20.08
C GLU A 359 5.09 -9.24 20.28
N GLY A 360 5.76 -10.00 21.13
CA GLY A 360 7.22 -9.90 21.32
C GLY A 360 7.95 -10.68 20.23
N ALA A 361 8.43 -10.00 19.20
CA ALA A 361 9.21 -10.55 18.10
C ALA A 361 10.71 -10.57 18.42
N LEU A 362 11.41 -11.60 17.97
CA LEU A 362 12.87 -11.66 17.93
C LEU A 362 13.33 -11.80 16.48
N THR A 363 14.22 -10.92 16.05
CA THR A 363 14.84 -10.97 14.72
C THR A 363 16.35 -11.15 14.86
N LEU A 364 16.88 -12.17 14.21
CA LEU A 364 18.31 -12.33 13.96
C LEU A 364 18.60 -11.83 12.54
N ARG A 365 19.58 -10.94 12.39
CA ARG A 365 19.90 -10.31 11.12
C ARG A 365 21.40 -10.34 10.88
N GLY A 366 21.79 -10.78 9.69
CA GLY A 366 23.15 -10.76 9.20
C GLY A 366 23.25 -9.99 7.88
N VAL A 367 24.24 -9.11 7.76
CA VAL A 367 24.58 -8.39 6.53
C VAL A 367 26.03 -8.68 6.16
N LEU A 368 26.27 -9.05 4.92
CA LEU A 368 27.58 -9.22 4.32
C LEU A 368 27.67 -8.32 3.09
N GLY A 369 28.50 -7.31 3.16
CA GLY A 369 28.71 -6.37 2.07
C GLY A 369 30.17 -6.00 1.91
N THR A 370 30.50 -5.40 0.78
CA THR A 370 31.86 -4.94 0.46
C THR A 370 32.33 -3.83 1.40
N ARG A 371 31.40 -2.99 1.88
CA ARG A 371 31.66 -1.84 2.76
C ARG A 371 31.03 -1.94 4.14
N GLU A 372 30.22 -2.98 4.39
CA GLU A 372 29.56 -3.19 5.68
C GLU A 372 29.41 -4.68 5.99
N GLN A 373 29.73 -5.08 7.20
CA GLN A 373 29.36 -6.35 7.79
C GLN A 373 28.59 -6.05 9.08
N LEU A 374 27.45 -6.70 9.30
CA LEU A 374 26.59 -6.50 10.48
C LEU A 374 26.02 -7.82 10.96
N GLY A 375 26.08 -8.05 12.26
CA GLY A 375 25.28 -9.04 12.96
C GLY A 375 24.45 -8.36 14.03
N SER A 376 23.14 -8.64 14.08
CA SER A 376 22.29 -8.05 15.13
C SER A 376 21.17 -8.99 15.59
N VAL A 377 20.80 -8.81 16.85
CA VAL A 377 19.64 -9.38 17.51
C VAL A 377 18.72 -8.22 17.88
N VAL A 378 17.48 -8.25 17.39
CA VAL A 378 16.49 -7.21 17.65
C VAL A 378 15.26 -7.83 18.28
N PHE A 379 14.95 -7.41 19.49
CA PHE A 379 13.68 -7.63 20.14
C PHE A 379 12.75 -6.45 19.80
N ARG A 380 11.50 -6.76 19.43
CA ARG A 380 10.48 -5.75 19.15
C ARG A 380 9.14 -6.19 19.72
N ARG A 381 8.50 -5.37 20.52
CA ARG A 381 7.16 -5.59 21.04
C ARG A 381 6.23 -4.47 20.58
N ASN A 382 5.26 -4.82 19.75
CA ASN A 382 4.22 -3.89 19.32
C ASN A 382 3.16 -3.74 20.43
N ASN A 383 2.36 -2.66 20.32
CA ASN A 383 1.30 -2.32 21.26
C ASN A 383 1.73 -2.38 22.74
N PHE A 384 2.98 -2.00 23.02
CA PHE A 384 3.55 -2.04 24.36
C PHE A 384 2.89 -1.02 25.28
N GLN A 385 2.15 -1.50 26.31
CA GLN A 385 1.37 -0.68 27.23
C GLN A 385 0.41 0.30 26.54
N GLY A 386 -0.12 -0.09 25.41
CA GLY A 386 -1.10 0.65 24.64
C GLY A 386 -0.83 0.62 23.14
N ARG A 387 -1.89 0.84 22.40
CA ARG A 387 -1.88 0.78 20.94
C ARG A 387 -0.89 1.78 20.31
N ASP A 388 -0.28 1.36 19.21
CA ASP A 388 0.65 2.14 18.39
C ASP A 388 2.02 2.42 19.06
N ARG A 389 2.27 1.93 20.28
CA ARG A 389 3.57 2.03 20.94
C ARG A 389 4.40 0.79 20.65
N VAL A 390 5.66 1.01 20.36
CA VAL A 390 6.59 -0.06 20.04
C VAL A 390 7.82 0.06 20.94
N LEU A 391 8.07 -1.00 21.71
CA LEU A 391 9.32 -1.16 22.45
C LEU A 391 10.29 -1.94 21.57
N THR A 392 11.48 -1.39 21.34
CA THR A 392 12.56 -2.06 20.61
C THR A 392 13.80 -2.14 21.51
N ALA A 393 14.46 -3.29 21.54
CA ALA A 393 15.78 -3.46 22.14
C ALA A 393 16.69 -4.17 21.11
N GLN A 394 17.96 -3.76 21.03
CA GLN A 394 18.88 -4.26 20.02
C GLN A 394 20.28 -4.46 20.59
N ILE A 395 20.89 -5.56 20.17
CA ILE A 395 22.33 -5.80 20.28
C ILE A 395 22.86 -5.92 18.86
N ALA A 396 23.93 -5.19 18.53
CA ALA A 396 24.51 -5.22 17.19
C ALA A 396 26.03 -5.12 17.24
N ALA A 397 26.69 -5.88 16.36
CA ALA A 397 28.10 -5.74 16.05
C ALA A 397 28.24 -5.40 14.55
N ALA A 398 28.97 -4.35 14.24
CA ALA A 398 29.13 -3.90 12.85
C ALA A 398 30.57 -3.52 12.54
N HIS A 399 30.98 -3.80 11.30
CA HIS A 399 32.20 -3.28 10.72
C HIS A 399 31.84 -2.51 9.44
N VAL A 400 32.10 -1.22 9.47
CA VAL A 400 31.74 -0.28 8.39
C VAL A 400 33.00 0.36 7.85
N ARG A 401 33.18 0.33 6.52
CA ARG A 401 34.25 1.02 5.80
C ARG A 401 33.64 2.08 4.89
N ARG A 402 33.99 3.31 5.11
CA ARG A 402 33.61 4.47 4.30
C ARG A 402 34.88 5.21 3.89
N ASP A 403 34.80 6.02 2.86
CA ASP A 403 35.93 6.85 2.45
C ASP A 403 36.34 7.81 3.56
N ALA A 404 35.38 8.27 4.35
CA ALA A 404 35.58 9.16 5.50
C ALA A 404 36.18 8.47 6.75
N TYR A 405 35.89 7.19 6.97
CA TYR A 405 36.33 6.46 8.17
C TYR A 405 36.09 4.96 8.07
N GLU A 406 36.77 4.20 8.91
CA GLU A 406 36.48 2.80 9.21
C GLU A 406 36.08 2.68 10.67
N ALA A 407 34.99 1.95 10.97
CA ALA A 407 34.49 1.77 12.33
C ALA A 407 34.11 0.32 12.61
N LYS A 408 34.56 -0.19 13.76
CA LYS A 408 34.10 -1.46 14.34
C LYS A 408 33.31 -1.13 15.59
N THR A 409 32.00 -1.37 15.57
CA THR A 409 31.10 -0.96 16.64
C THR A 409 30.41 -2.15 17.28
N PHE A 410 30.23 -2.07 18.59
CA PHE A 410 29.32 -2.89 19.35
C PHE A 410 28.29 -1.98 20.02
N THR A 411 27.01 -2.24 19.80
CA THR A 411 25.91 -1.35 20.22
C THR A 411 24.88 -2.13 21.03
N LEU A 412 24.50 -1.54 22.17
CA LEU A 412 23.31 -1.88 22.93
C LEU A 412 22.36 -0.70 22.86
N ALA A 413 21.12 -0.91 22.43
CA ALA A 413 20.14 0.18 22.33
C ALA A 413 18.75 -0.31 22.71
N ALA A 414 17.97 0.59 23.32
CA ALA A 414 16.56 0.40 23.54
C ALA A 414 15.80 1.68 23.24
N SER A 415 14.58 1.56 22.71
CA SER A 415 13.71 2.71 22.43
C SER A 415 12.26 2.36 22.60
N LEU A 416 11.49 3.35 23.07
CA LEU A 416 10.03 3.34 23.02
C LEU A 416 9.60 4.41 22.02
N GLU A 417 8.72 4.04 21.12
CA GLU A 417 8.26 4.93 20.05
C GLU A 417 6.78 4.78 19.77
N ARG A 418 6.13 5.85 19.33
CA ARG A 418 4.83 5.82 18.67
C ARG A 418 5.04 5.90 17.17
N GLN A 419 4.61 4.86 16.45
CA GLN A 419 4.83 4.75 15.02
C GLN A 419 3.58 5.08 14.20
N THR A 420 3.81 5.58 12.98
CA THR A 420 2.84 5.60 11.90
C THR A 420 2.97 4.33 11.06
N THR A 421 1.87 3.90 10.45
CA THR A 421 1.85 2.81 9.47
C THR A 421 1.09 3.27 8.23
N ILE A 422 1.26 2.60 7.09
CA ILE A 422 0.53 2.91 5.85
C ILE A 422 -0.99 2.83 5.99
N PHE A 423 -1.51 2.05 6.95
CA PHE A 423 -2.94 1.96 7.20
C PHE A 423 -3.44 2.96 8.25
N PHE A 424 -2.54 3.42 9.12
CA PHE A 424 -2.87 4.35 10.20
C PHE A 424 -1.80 5.44 10.27
N GLN A 425 -1.89 6.39 9.37
CA GLN A 425 -1.05 7.59 9.39
C GLN A 425 -1.33 8.40 10.65
N LYS A 426 -0.28 8.73 11.40
CA LYS A 426 -0.37 9.52 12.64
C LYS A 426 0.16 10.90 12.39
N THR A 427 -0.61 11.90 12.76
CA THR A 427 -0.17 13.29 12.71
C THR A 427 1.07 13.53 13.59
N TRP A 428 1.12 12.92 14.77
CA TRP A 428 2.24 13.03 15.68
C TRP A 428 2.87 11.68 15.98
N THR A 429 4.18 11.58 15.78
CA THR A 429 4.98 10.42 16.19
C THR A 429 6.18 10.90 17.03
N TRP A 430 6.61 10.06 17.95
CA TRP A 430 7.72 10.36 18.83
C TRP A 430 8.54 9.11 19.12
N SER A 431 9.80 9.31 19.48
CA SER A 431 10.64 8.24 20.03
C SER A 431 11.52 8.76 21.15
N VAL A 432 11.73 7.93 22.16
CA VAL A 432 12.69 8.15 23.24
C VAL A 432 13.51 6.86 23.38
N GLY A 433 14.83 6.99 23.47
CA GLY A 433 15.69 5.82 23.56
C GLY A 433 16.96 6.06 24.37
N GLY A 434 17.63 4.95 24.68
CA GLY A 434 18.97 4.91 25.24
C GLY A 434 19.87 4.04 24.36
N GLU A 435 21.11 4.43 24.21
CA GLU A 435 22.13 3.72 23.45
C GLU A 435 23.46 3.77 24.17
N VAL A 436 24.13 2.63 24.23
CA VAL A 436 25.52 2.52 24.66
C VAL A 436 26.29 1.83 23.55
N LEU A 437 27.35 2.46 23.09
CA LEU A 437 28.17 1.89 22.04
C LEU A 437 29.67 1.97 22.39
N SER A 438 30.40 0.92 22.03
CA SER A 438 31.85 0.87 21.93
C SER A 438 32.23 0.90 20.45
N SER A 439 33.08 1.83 20.04
CA SER A 439 33.47 1.98 18.63
C SER A 439 34.97 2.17 18.53
N ASP A 440 35.64 1.29 17.79
CA ASP A 440 37.03 1.42 17.40
C ASP A 440 37.10 1.99 15.98
N GLU A 441 37.53 3.22 15.84
CA GLU A 441 37.45 3.97 14.60
C GLU A 441 38.81 4.43 14.09
N ARG A 442 38.98 4.30 12.77
CA ARG A 442 40.07 4.90 12.01
C ARG A 442 39.57 6.08 11.22
N ASP A 443 40.25 7.21 11.38
CA ASP A 443 40.10 8.41 10.57
C ASP A 443 41.48 8.98 10.18
N VAL A 444 41.47 10.16 9.58
CA VAL A 444 42.68 10.88 9.18
C VAL A 444 42.76 12.19 9.93
N ILE A 445 43.96 12.60 10.29
CA ILE A 445 44.23 13.94 10.77
C ILE A 445 44.20 14.86 9.55
N ALA A 446 43.23 15.78 9.50
CA ALA A 446 42.92 16.56 8.30
C ALA A 446 44.11 17.41 7.78
N THR A 447 44.99 17.85 8.66
CA THR A 447 46.15 18.71 8.32
C THR A 447 47.37 17.94 7.83
N THR A 448 47.54 16.68 8.25
CA THR A 448 48.75 15.90 7.96
C THR A 448 48.48 14.69 7.04
N GLY A 449 47.22 14.27 6.88
CA GLY A 449 46.87 13.04 6.19
C GLY A 449 47.26 11.76 6.97
N ALA A 450 47.80 11.88 8.16
CA ALA A 450 48.23 10.75 8.96
C ALA A 450 47.03 9.99 9.49
N ARG A 451 47.03 8.65 9.31
CA ARG A 451 45.99 7.77 9.84
C ARG A 451 46.10 7.72 11.37
N ARG A 452 44.95 7.79 12.04
CA ARG A 452 44.86 7.60 13.50
C ARG A 452 43.77 6.62 13.83
N ARG A 453 43.93 5.89 14.93
CA ARG A 453 42.95 4.95 15.47
C ARG A 453 42.58 5.35 16.87
N ARG A 454 41.29 5.34 17.18
CA ARG A 454 40.76 5.74 18.48
C ARG A 454 39.57 4.90 18.86
N THR A 455 39.48 4.55 20.14
CA THR A 455 38.32 3.85 20.69
C THR A 455 37.46 4.84 21.45
N PHE A 456 36.17 4.82 21.17
CA PHE A 456 35.14 5.64 21.81
C PHE A 456 34.16 4.74 22.57
N TYR A 457 33.81 5.15 23.79
CA TYR A 457 32.68 4.60 24.52
C TYR A 457 31.65 5.70 24.64
N ILE A 458 30.47 5.53 24.05
CA ILE A 458 29.48 6.59 23.95
C ILE A 458 28.16 6.10 24.56
N ALA A 459 27.62 6.87 25.49
CA ALA A 459 26.25 6.76 25.96
C ALA A 459 25.43 7.90 25.35
N ALA A 460 24.26 7.57 24.79
CA ALA A 460 23.40 8.53 24.11
C ALA A 460 21.92 8.34 24.51
N ALA A 461 21.18 9.44 24.54
CA ALA A 461 19.74 9.45 24.80
C ALA A 461 18.97 10.08 23.63
N PRO A 462 18.90 9.41 22.46
CA PRO A 462 18.22 9.94 21.29
C PRO A 462 16.71 10.06 21.51
N THR A 463 16.18 11.24 21.20
CA THR A 463 14.76 11.55 21.27
C THR A 463 14.34 12.23 19.97
N SER A 464 13.14 11.92 19.47
CA SER A 464 12.58 12.57 18.29
C SER A 464 11.10 12.88 18.46
N LEU A 465 10.65 13.94 17.80
CA LEU A 465 9.26 14.32 17.65
C LEU A 465 9.04 14.70 16.19
N ASN A 466 8.01 14.11 15.58
CA ASN A 466 7.68 14.37 14.18
C ASN A 466 6.19 14.68 14.05
N TYR A 467 5.91 15.66 13.22
CA TYR A 467 4.57 16.04 12.77
C TYR A 467 4.43 15.66 11.29
N ASP A 468 3.36 14.97 10.94
CA ASP A 468 2.98 14.64 9.57
C ASP A 468 1.55 15.10 9.29
N GLY A 469 1.43 16.21 8.57
CA GLY A 469 0.18 16.78 8.08
C GLY A 469 0.02 16.60 6.56
N SER A 470 0.75 15.63 5.97
CA SER A 470 0.59 15.30 4.56
C SER A 470 -0.63 14.40 4.31
N ASP A 471 -1.16 14.45 3.09
CA ASP A 471 -2.31 13.67 2.64
C ASP A 471 -2.01 12.18 2.42
N ASP A 472 -0.78 11.80 2.13
CA ASP A 472 -0.35 10.42 1.89
C ASP A 472 1.06 10.19 2.41
N LEU A 473 1.29 9.02 3.03
CA LEU A 473 2.58 8.67 3.62
C LEU A 473 3.68 8.42 2.58
N LEU A 474 3.34 7.78 1.46
CA LEU A 474 4.30 7.30 0.44
C LEU A 474 4.39 8.23 -0.77
N ASN A 475 3.32 8.91 -1.10
CA ASN A 475 3.23 9.79 -2.26
C ASN A 475 2.50 11.10 -1.94
N PRO A 476 3.03 11.91 -1.01
CA PRO A 476 2.35 13.14 -0.58
C PRO A 476 2.20 14.13 -1.72
N THR A 477 1.01 14.71 -1.83
CA THR A 477 0.66 15.74 -2.82
C THR A 477 0.33 17.08 -2.19
N ARG A 478 -0.05 17.09 -0.90
CA ARG A 478 -0.41 18.29 -0.13
C ARG A 478 0.02 18.16 1.32
N GLY A 479 0.20 19.30 1.96
CA GLY A 479 0.54 19.38 3.38
C GLY A 479 2.03 19.50 3.64
N PHE A 480 2.44 19.27 4.87
CA PHE A 480 3.83 19.39 5.29
C PHE A 480 4.19 18.42 6.40
N ARG A 481 5.48 18.18 6.53
CA ARG A 481 6.10 17.36 7.59
C ARG A 481 7.17 18.17 8.31
N LEU A 482 7.23 18.04 9.63
CA LEU A 482 8.28 18.61 10.44
C LEU A 482 8.84 17.53 11.37
N GLY A 483 10.14 17.43 11.47
CA GLY A 483 10.82 16.49 12.35
C GLY A 483 11.93 17.16 13.14
N GLY A 484 11.96 16.91 14.45
CA GLY A 484 13.04 17.31 15.33
C GLY A 484 13.66 16.08 16.00
N ARG A 485 14.98 16.04 16.03
CA ARG A 485 15.75 15.02 16.75
C ARG A 485 16.81 15.67 17.60
N ILE A 486 16.90 15.24 18.86
CA ILE A 486 17.97 15.61 19.79
C ILE A 486 18.56 14.33 20.37
N SER A 487 19.88 14.29 20.47
CA SER A 487 20.63 13.21 21.11
C SER A 487 21.71 13.81 21.99
N PRO A 488 21.45 14.01 23.29
CA PRO A 488 22.51 14.20 24.25
C PRO A 488 23.41 12.97 24.28
N GLU A 489 24.71 13.19 24.19
CA GLU A 489 25.70 12.12 24.12
C GLU A 489 26.86 12.42 25.08
N PHE A 490 27.31 11.38 25.77
CA PHE A 490 28.45 11.39 26.64
C PHE A 490 29.52 10.43 26.13
N SER A 491 30.70 10.92 25.87
CA SER A 491 31.77 10.14 25.26
C SER A 491 33.00 10.07 26.17
N LEU A 492 33.52 8.84 26.28
CA LEU A 492 34.83 8.54 26.88
C LEU A 492 35.81 8.23 25.76
N GLN A 493 36.77 9.12 25.55
CA GLN A 493 37.89 8.95 24.64
C GLN A 493 39.07 9.75 25.21
N GLY A 494 39.84 9.11 26.09
CA GLY A 494 40.82 9.78 26.94
C GLY A 494 40.14 10.47 28.11
N ALA A 495 39.65 11.71 27.94
CA ALA A 495 38.85 12.42 28.94
C ALA A 495 37.37 12.36 28.60
N ALA A 496 36.52 12.29 29.63
CA ALA A 496 35.07 12.32 29.48
C ALA A 496 34.57 13.71 29.02
N PHE A 497 33.59 13.74 28.11
CA PHE A 497 32.95 14.97 27.66
C PHE A 497 31.53 14.71 27.15
N GLY A 498 30.67 15.71 27.31
CA GLY A 498 29.31 15.70 26.79
C GLY A 498 29.16 16.55 25.53
N TYR A 499 28.26 16.17 24.66
CA TYR A 499 27.83 16.96 23.51
C TYR A 499 26.39 16.61 23.14
N ALA A 500 25.76 17.45 22.35
CA ALA A 500 24.42 17.19 21.85
C ALA A 500 24.40 17.24 20.32
N ARG A 501 23.76 16.24 19.70
CA ARG A 501 23.45 16.24 18.28
C ARG A 501 21.98 16.64 18.08
N LEU A 502 21.77 17.66 17.24
CA LEU A 502 20.46 18.17 16.88
C LEU A 502 20.27 18.01 15.37
N GLN A 503 19.06 17.70 14.95
CA GLN A 503 18.67 17.68 13.55
C GLN A 503 17.22 18.14 13.44
N LEU A 504 16.96 19.00 12.45
CA LEU A 504 15.64 19.46 12.06
C LEU A 504 15.42 19.11 10.60
N ASP A 505 14.30 18.51 10.30
CA ASP A 505 13.85 18.18 8.96
C ASP A 505 12.49 18.84 8.71
N GLY A 506 12.30 19.47 7.56
CA GLY A 506 11.04 20.02 7.10
C GLY A 506 10.80 19.63 5.65
N SER A 507 9.57 19.24 5.30
CA SER A 507 9.16 19.01 3.92
C SER A 507 7.79 19.62 3.69
N ALA A 508 7.56 20.18 2.50
CA ALA A 508 6.29 20.75 2.08
C ALA A 508 5.89 20.20 0.71
N TYR A 509 4.59 20.03 0.50
CA TYR A 509 4.02 19.48 -0.72
C TYR A 509 2.85 20.33 -1.16
N GLN A 510 2.85 20.76 -2.41
CA GLN A 510 1.80 21.58 -2.98
C GLN A 510 1.37 21.08 -4.36
N SER A 511 0.13 20.64 -4.47
CA SER A 511 -0.49 20.35 -5.76
C SER A 511 -0.80 21.66 -6.47
N VAL A 512 -0.02 22.01 -7.49
CA VAL A 512 -0.15 23.25 -8.28
C VAL A 512 -1.30 23.12 -9.28
N LYS A 513 -1.40 21.98 -9.93
CA LYS A 513 -2.51 21.56 -10.81
C LYS A 513 -2.61 20.04 -10.84
N PRO A 514 -3.71 19.47 -11.34
CA PRO A 514 -3.82 18.03 -11.52
C PRO A 514 -2.59 17.44 -12.23
N GLY A 515 -1.92 16.48 -11.59
CA GLY A 515 -0.72 15.84 -12.12
C GLY A 515 0.59 16.61 -11.94
N LEU A 516 0.62 17.76 -11.27
CA LEU A 516 1.83 18.51 -10.94
C LEU A 516 1.88 18.85 -9.45
N VAL A 517 2.88 18.30 -8.76
CA VAL A 517 3.16 18.57 -7.33
C VAL A 517 4.55 19.21 -7.21
N LEU A 518 4.63 20.34 -6.54
CA LEU A 518 5.88 20.93 -6.06
C LEU A 518 6.19 20.35 -4.69
N ALA A 519 7.38 19.79 -4.51
CA ALA A 519 7.83 19.22 -3.24
C ALA A 519 9.17 19.85 -2.84
N GLU A 520 9.27 20.26 -1.59
CA GLU A 520 10.44 20.94 -1.02
C GLU A 520 10.86 20.26 0.27
N ARG A 521 12.17 20.21 0.52
CA ARG A 521 12.75 19.70 1.77
C ARG A 521 13.89 20.60 2.25
N ILE A 522 13.96 20.77 3.55
CA ILE A 522 15.09 21.41 4.24
C ILE A 522 15.53 20.46 5.36
N ARG A 523 16.85 20.33 5.54
CA ARG A 523 17.46 19.62 6.66
C ARG A 523 18.58 20.46 7.26
N LEU A 524 18.55 20.62 8.57
CA LEU A 524 19.58 21.32 9.34
C LEU A 524 20.10 20.40 10.44
N GLY A 525 21.41 20.40 10.65
CA GLY A 525 22.05 19.62 11.70
C GLY A 525 23.10 20.42 12.46
N SER A 526 23.27 20.13 13.75
CA SER A 526 24.25 20.77 14.62
C SER A 526 24.77 19.82 15.69
N ILE A 527 26.06 19.87 15.97
CA ILE A 527 26.72 19.23 17.12
C ILE A 527 27.28 20.33 18.02
N LEU A 528 26.73 20.41 19.23
CA LEU A 528 27.09 21.40 20.25
C LEU A 528 27.87 20.72 21.38
N GLY A 529 28.80 21.43 22.03
CA GLY A 529 29.52 20.97 23.22
C GLY A 529 30.87 20.29 22.97
N ALA A 530 31.18 19.90 21.71
CA ALA A 530 32.45 19.28 21.37
C ALA A 530 33.04 19.80 20.06
N SER A 531 34.35 19.81 19.91
CA SER A 531 34.99 20.05 18.61
C SER A 531 34.83 18.83 17.68
N ARG A 532 34.90 19.06 16.35
CA ARG A 532 34.80 17.98 15.36
C ARG A 532 35.75 16.81 15.66
N ASP A 533 37.01 17.12 16.03
CA ASP A 533 38.04 16.09 16.24
C ASP A 533 37.82 15.26 17.52
N ARG A 534 37.05 15.76 18.49
CA ARG A 534 36.64 14.99 19.67
C ARG A 534 35.45 14.09 19.40
N VAL A 535 34.56 14.46 18.46
CA VAL A 535 33.40 13.65 18.07
C VAL A 535 33.87 12.46 17.23
N ALA A 536 33.41 11.28 17.56
CA ALA A 536 33.68 10.07 16.81
C ALA A 536 33.30 10.25 15.31
N PRO A 537 34.15 9.87 14.36
CA PRO A 537 33.88 10.01 12.92
C PRO A 537 32.49 9.49 12.50
N SER A 538 32.06 8.35 13.01
CA SER A 538 30.73 7.79 12.76
C SER A 538 29.54 8.64 13.27
N ARG A 539 29.82 9.59 14.18
CA ARG A 539 28.81 10.48 14.77
C ARG A 539 28.76 11.88 14.14
N ARG A 540 29.71 12.22 13.25
CA ARG A 540 29.71 13.50 12.53
C ARG A 540 28.58 13.55 11.48
N PHE A 541 28.31 14.76 11.00
CA PHE A 541 27.42 14.93 9.84
C PHE A 541 28.19 14.73 8.54
N TYR A 542 27.52 14.14 7.56
CA TYR A 542 27.98 13.93 6.20
C TYR A 542 26.83 14.23 5.24
N ALA A 543 27.14 14.65 4.01
CA ALA A 543 26.16 14.92 2.97
C ALA A 543 26.61 14.34 1.61
N GLY A 544 25.66 14.20 0.69
CA GLY A 544 25.83 13.57 -0.63
C GLY A 544 25.22 12.18 -0.72
N GLY A 545 24.74 11.84 -1.90
CA GLY A 545 24.06 10.58 -2.20
C GLY A 545 22.54 10.73 -2.37
N GLY A 546 21.87 9.65 -2.72
CA GLY A 546 20.45 9.64 -3.15
C GLY A 546 19.41 10.08 -2.13
N ALA A 547 19.74 10.06 -0.83
CA ALA A 547 18.87 10.53 0.26
C ALA A 547 19.31 11.90 0.85
N SER A 548 20.32 12.52 0.25
CA SER A 548 20.89 13.78 0.68
C SER A 548 20.91 14.76 -0.50
N VAL A 549 22.05 14.88 -1.19
CA VAL A 549 22.22 15.72 -2.39
C VAL A 549 22.55 14.82 -3.56
N ARG A 550 21.62 14.65 -4.46
CA ARG A 550 21.77 13.83 -5.68
C ARG A 550 22.76 14.51 -6.64
N GLY A 551 23.48 13.69 -7.40
CA GLY A 551 24.60 14.14 -8.25
C GLY A 551 25.96 13.90 -7.62
N TYR A 552 26.06 13.85 -6.29
CA TYR A 552 27.29 13.57 -5.56
C TYR A 552 27.33 12.12 -5.05
N GLY A 553 28.55 11.62 -4.90
CA GLY A 553 28.78 10.33 -4.24
C GLY A 553 28.31 10.33 -2.79
N TYR A 554 28.15 9.13 -2.23
CA TYR A 554 27.72 8.95 -0.84
C TYR A 554 28.72 9.57 0.13
N GLN A 555 28.28 10.51 0.98
CA GLN A 555 29.08 11.27 1.95
C GLN A 555 30.18 12.13 1.33
N ALA A 556 30.13 12.46 0.05
CA ALA A 556 31.21 13.14 -0.66
C ALA A 556 31.24 14.67 -0.49
N ILE A 557 30.17 15.26 0.03
CA ILE A 557 30.07 16.73 0.22
C ILE A 557 30.72 17.20 1.51
N GLY A 558 31.36 18.33 1.43
CA GLY A 558 31.90 19.04 2.59
C GLY A 558 33.43 19.13 2.63
N PRO A 559 34.02 19.45 3.79
CA PRO A 559 35.44 19.59 3.95
C PRO A 559 36.16 18.25 3.77
N ARG A 560 37.34 18.31 3.11
CA ARG A 560 38.18 17.15 2.80
C ARG A 560 39.56 17.30 3.45
N ASP A 561 40.21 16.18 3.63
CA ASP A 561 41.60 16.15 4.09
C ASP A 561 42.60 16.35 2.93
N VAL A 562 43.88 16.26 3.21
CA VAL A 562 44.96 16.39 2.23
C VAL A 562 44.97 15.24 1.19
N ASN A 563 44.33 14.11 1.49
CA ASN A 563 44.15 12.96 0.58
C ASN A 563 42.89 13.08 -0.26
N ASN A 564 42.11 14.16 -0.10
CA ASN A 564 40.81 14.39 -0.74
C ASN A 564 39.68 13.51 -0.20
N ASP A 565 39.82 12.91 0.98
CA ASP A 565 38.76 12.13 1.64
C ASP A 565 37.87 13.04 2.50
N PRO A 566 36.52 12.80 2.53
CA PRO A 566 35.61 13.60 3.34
C PRO A 566 35.84 13.38 4.84
N ILE A 567 35.95 14.48 5.59
CA ILE A 567 36.24 14.43 7.04
C ILE A 567 35.02 14.60 7.93
N GLY A 568 33.83 14.84 7.32
CA GLY A 568 32.61 15.16 8.04
C GLY A 568 32.68 16.47 8.85
N GLY A 569 31.56 16.88 9.38
CA GLY A 569 31.45 18.14 10.10
C GLY A 569 30.55 18.09 11.33
N ARG A 570 30.46 19.25 11.98
CA ARG A 570 29.62 19.49 13.17
C ARG A 570 28.25 20.02 12.79
N SER A 571 28.12 20.65 11.64
CA SER A 571 26.82 21.14 11.20
C SER A 571 26.59 20.84 9.71
N LEU A 572 25.31 20.77 9.37
CA LEU A 572 24.77 20.37 8.09
C LEU A 572 23.67 21.35 7.69
N ALA A 573 23.64 21.73 6.42
CA ALA A 573 22.48 22.35 5.80
C ALA A 573 22.24 21.69 4.44
N GLU A 574 21.02 21.24 4.19
CA GLU A 574 20.58 20.67 2.93
C GLU A 574 19.22 21.22 2.54
N PHE A 575 18.99 21.33 1.25
CA PHE A 575 17.65 21.53 0.70
C PHE A 575 17.47 20.68 -0.57
N SER A 576 16.22 20.44 -0.92
CA SER A 576 15.83 19.77 -2.16
C SER A 576 14.51 20.36 -2.67
N ILE A 577 14.42 20.58 -3.97
CA ILE A 577 13.22 21.04 -4.66
C ILE A 577 12.94 20.06 -5.81
N GLU A 578 11.70 19.56 -5.88
CA GLU A 578 11.23 18.65 -6.92
C GLU A 578 9.95 19.17 -7.57
N ALA A 579 9.86 19.07 -8.89
CA ALA A 579 8.59 19.19 -9.61
C ALA A 579 8.15 17.79 -10.07
N ARG A 580 7.15 17.21 -9.39
CA ARG A 580 6.63 15.86 -9.69
C ARG A 580 5.53 15.96 -10.71
N VAL A 581 5.80 15.57 -11.95
CA VAL A 581 4.88 15.65 -13.09
C VAL A 581 4.39 14.26 -13.45
N LYS A 582 3.09 13.98 -13.29
CA LYS A 582 2.47 12.77 -13.81
C LYS A 582 2.29 12.93 -15.33
N THR A 583 2.79 11.99 -16.11
CA THR A 583 2.79 12.06 -17.58
C THR A 583 1.69 11.19 -18.17
N PHE A 584 1.98 9.96 -18.54
CA PHE A 584 1.01 9.02 -19.14
C PHE A 584 0.89 7.75 -18.30
N GLY A 585 -0.32 7.24 -18.15
CA GLY A 585 -0.59 6.02 -17.38
C GLY A 585 -0.03 6.11 -15.95
N SER A 586 0.80 5.14 -15.59
CA SER A 586 1.46 5.05 -14.28
C SER A 586 2.85 5.68 -14.24
N PHE A 587 3.24 6.48 -15.25
CA PHE A 587 4.56 7.10 -15.31
C PHE A 587 4.54 8.58 -14.94
N GLY A 588 5.66 9.04 -14.39
CA GLY A 588 5.91 10.45 -14.09
C GLY A 588 7.38 10.82 -14.25
N ILE A 589 7.61 12.12 -14.40
CA ILE A 589 8.94 12.72 -14.53
C ILE A 589 9.13 13.71 -13.39
N VAL A 590 10.34 13.75 -12.81
CA VAL A 590 10.66 14.60 -11.66
C VAL A 590 12.00 15.30 -11.89
N PRO A 591 12.02 16.49 -12.51
CA PRO A 591 13.19 17.34 -12.41
C PRO A 591 13.42 17.77 -10.95
N PHE A 592 14.68 17.84 -10.55
CA PHE A 592 15.07 18.21 -9.19
C PHE A 592 16.31 19.07 -9.14
N LEU A 593 16.39 19.86 -8.07
CA LEU A 593 17.55 20.62 -7.66
C LEU A 593 17.79 20.39 -6.17
N ASP A 594 18.96 19.88 -5.84
CA ASP A 594 19.40 19.64 -4.47
C ASP A 594 20.59 20.55 -4.15
N GLY A 595 20.71 20.96 -2.90
CA GLY A 595 21.89 21.66 -2.41
C GLY A 595 22.24 21.20 -1.00
N GLY A 596 23.53 21.15 -0.70
CA GLY A 596 23.97 20.77 0.65
C GLY A 596 25.39 21.20 0.94
N THR A 597 25.68 21.30 2.23
CA THR A 597 26.98 21.68 2.72
C THR A 597 27.21 21.17 4.14
N ILE A 598 28.45 20.91 4.47
CA ILE A 598 28.93 20.46 5.77
C ILE A 598 29.94 21.44 6.29
N TYR A 599 29.81 21.84 7.58
CA TYR A 599 30.74 22.76 8.21
C TYR A 599 31.43 22.14 9.42
N THR A 600 32.65 22.57 9.67
CA THR A 600 33.41 22.26 10.91
C THR A 600 32.92 23.07 12.11
N SER A 601 32.24 24.20 11.88
CA SER A 601 31.58 25.01 12.92
C SER A 601 30.35 24.31 13.48
N ALA A 602 29.94 24.69 14.70
CA ALA A 602 28.77 24.10 15.35
C ALA A 602 27.44 24.46 14.65
N LEU A 603 27.34 25.68 14.15
CA LEU A 603 26.16 26.17 13.46
C LEU A 603 26.43 26.28 11.96
N PRO A 604 25.43 25.95 11.10
CA PRO A 604 25.52 26.13 9.66
C PRO A 604 25.58 27.62 9.31
N ARG A 605 26.36 27.97 8.29
CA ARG A 605 26.54 29.35 7.83
C ARG A 605 25.69 29.71 6.62
N LEU A 606 25.02 28.73 6.04
CA LEU A 606 24.21 28.85 4.82
C LEU A 606 24.98 29.42 3.62
N SER A 607 26.26 29.11 3.52
CA SER A 607 27.17 29.47 2.42
C SER A 607 27.85 28.21 1.88
N ASP A 608 28.55 28.33 0.76
CA ASP A 608 29.40 27.30 0.17
C ASP A 608 28.62 25.99 -0.17
N PHE A 609 27.37 26.13 -0.63
CA PHE A 609 26.57 25.00 -1.04
C PHE A 609 27.14 24.31 -2.27
N GLN A 610 27.13 23.00 -2.24
CA GLN A 610 27.31 22.14 -3.39
C GLN A 610 25.94 21.77 -3.95
N TYR A 611 25.74 22.02 -5.25
CA TYR A 611 24.46 21.85 -5.91
C TYR A 611 24.49 20.65 -6.84
N GLY A 612 23.42 19.87 -6.82
CA GLY A 612 23.18 18.80 -7.76
C GLY A 612 21.83 18.98 -8.45
N ALA A 613 21.80 18.76 -9.74
CA ALA A 613 20.57 18.82 -10.53
C ALA A 613 20.39 17.54 -11.33
N GLY A 614 19.15 17.24 -11.67
CA GLY A 614 18.86 16.04 -12.44
C GLY A 614 17.41 15.84 -12.77
N ILE A 615 17.13 14.66 -13.29
CA ILE A 615 15.80 14.23 -13.65
C ILE A 615 15.55 12.81 -13.13
N GLY A 616 14.37 12.58 -12.61
CA GLY A 616 13.91 11.27 -12.16
C GLY A 616 12.74 10.77 -12.99
N VAL A 617 12.64 9.46 -13.12
CA VAL A 617 11.46 8.76 -13.63
C VAL A 617 10.77 8.08 -12.46
N ARG A 618 9.44 8.10 -12.45
CA ARG A 618 8.59 7.44 -11.45
C ARG A 618 7.67 6.46 -12.15
N TYR A 619 7.56 5.26 -11.57
CA TYR A 619 6.51 4.32 -11.92
C TYR A 619 5.61 4.15 -10.69
N TYR A 620 4.36 4.62 -10.78
CA TYR A 620 3.39 4.56 -9.68
C TYR A 620 2.75 3.18 -9.62
N SER A 621 3.14 2.39 -8.64
CA SER A 621 2.57 1.07 -8.33
C SER A 621 1.60 1.13 -7.16
N ASN A 622 0.83 0.05 -6.92
CA ASN A 622 -0.12 -0.05 -5.80
C ASN A 622 0.55 -0.03 -4.42
N PHE A 623 1.86 -0.24 -4.34
CA PHE A 623 2.64 -0.23 -3.10
C PHE A 623 3.58 0.99 -2.99
N GLY A 624 3.39 1.99 -3.84
CA GLY A 624 4.15 3.23 -3.88
C GLY A 624 4.96 3.41 -5.17
N PRO A 625 5.49 4.62 -5.42
CA PRO A 625 6.27 4.92 -6.61
C PRO A 625 7.65 4.24 -6.57
N ILE A 626 8.03 3.59 -7.65
CA ILE A 626 9.42 3.17 -7.92
C ILE A 626 10.10 4.33 -8.62
N ARG A 627 11.26 4.76 -8.13
CA ARG A 627 12.01 5.88 -8.68
C ARG A 627 13.36 5.46 -9.25
N LEU A 628 13.72 6.10 -10.36
CA LEU A 628 15.04 6.09 -10.98
C LEU A 628 15.46 7.55 -11.16
N ASP A 629 16.48 8.01 -10.45
CA ASP A 629 16.98 9.37 -10.54
C ASP A 629 18.39 9.38 -11.17
N VAL A 630 18.62 10.31 -12.09
CA VAL A 630 19.93 10.60 -12.67
C VAL A 630 20.28 12.05 -12.34
N GLY A 631 21.41 12.25 -11.68
CA GLY A 631 21.86 13.57 -11.25
C GLY A 631 23.32 13.86 -11.60
N THR A 632 23.63 15.13 -11.72
CA THR A 632 24.97 15.66 -11.98
C THR A 632 25.31 16.75 -10.97
N PRO A 633 26.56 16.84 -10.48
CA PRO A 633 26.99 17.96 -9.67
C PRO A 633 27.15 19.21 -10.54
N LEU A 634 26.66 20.37 -10.06
CA LEU A 634 26.77 21.64 -10.76
C LEU A 634 28.10 22.37 -10.44
N ASN A 635 28.64 22.14 -9.24
CA ASN A 635 29.91 22.69 -8.79
C ASN A 635 30.78 21.59 -8.12
N PRO A 636 31.24 20.60 -8.94
CA PRO A 636 31.97 19.45 -8.42
C PRO A 636 33.32 19.83 -7.85
N GLN A 637 33.72 19.11 -6.80
CA GLN A 637 35.08 19.13 -6.29
C GLN A 637 35.97 18.09 -7.00
N ARG A 638 37.28 18.17 -6.81
CA ARG A 638 38.21 17.18 -7.37
C ARG A 638 37.85 15.77 -6.88
N GLY A 639 37.64 14.84 -7.83
CA GLY A 639 37.31 13.44 -7.53
C GLY A 639 35.80 13.14 -7.51
N ASP A 640 34.92 14.12 -7.65
CA ASP A 640 33.49 13.88 -7.75
C ASP A 640 33.12 13.24 -9.08
N SER A 641 32.17 12.30 -9.05
CA SER A 641 31.61 11.69 -10.24
C SER A 641 30.80 12.70 -11.06
N ARG A 642 30.85 12.61 -12.38
CA ARG A 642 30.09 13.52 -13.26
C ARG A 642 28.60 13.20 -13.30
N ILE A 643 28.26 11.94 -13.10
CA ILE A 643 26.86 11.44 -13.15
C ILE A 643 26.70 10.43 -12.02
N ALA A 644 25.57 10.50 -11.36
CA ALA A 644 25.17 9.55 -10.35
C ALA A 644 23.74 9.04 -10.64
N VAL A 645 23.51 7.76 -10.44
CA VAL A 645 22.23 7.08 -10.68
C VAL A 645 21.74 6.46 -9.39
N TYR A 646 20.46 6.66 -9.09
CA TYR A 646 19.82 6.15 -7.88
C TYR A 646 18.52 5.47 -8.23
N VAL A 647 18.27 4.29 -7.64
CA VAL A 647 16.98 3.60 -7.72
C VAL A 647 16.47 3.32 -6.32
N SER A 648 15.19 3.54 -6.07
CA SER A 648 14.56 3.21 -4.78
C SER A 648 13.05 3.14 -4.89
N LEU A 649 12.42 2.68 -3.80
CA LEU A 649 10.98 2.71 -3.60
C LEU A 649 10.57 3.94 -2.79
N GLY A 650 9.44 4.55 -3.12
CA GLY A 650 8.93 5.79 -2.51
C GLY A 650 9.46 7.05 -3.18
N GLN A 651 8.96 8.21 -2.74
CA GLN A 651 9.49 9.52 -3.15
C GLN A 651 10.83 9.79 -2.44
N ALA A 652 11.54 10.85 -2.87
CA ALA A 652 12.83 11.20 -2.27
C ALA A 652 12.67 11.68 -0.81
N PHE A 653 11.52 12.29 -0.49
CA PHE A 653 11.13 12.76 0.84
C PHE A 653 9.61 12.96 0.93
#